data_34ac3575b24e418297e05485bb9d5103
#
_entry.id   34ac3575b24e418297e05485bb9d5103
#
_cell.length_a   1.000
_cell.length_b   1.000
_cell.length_c   1.000
_cell.angle_alpha   90.00
_cell.angle_beta   90.00
_cell.angle_gamma   90.00
#
_symmetry.space_group_name_H-M   'P 1'
#
loop_
_entity.id
_entity.type
_entity.pdbx_description
1 polymer ?
#
loop_
_entity_poly.entity_id
_entity_poly.type
_entity_poly.pdbx_seq_one_letter_code
_entity_poly.pdbx_strand_id
1 'polypeptide(L)'
;MTPSPKILIVGGVAGGASAATRARRMNEQARIIMLEKDAYVSFANCGLPYHLGGVIQDRAKLLVAKPEMFKKRFNIEVRVRHEALAIDRTTKTVRIRDHQAGTEYTESYDKLILAPGAAPLLPDVPGVRAPGVHTLRNIEDMDRILSQLPSVQKVAVVGAGFIGLEVAEQLKERGLSVTLIERGGQVLPPLDAEMAEPLRRELLRHGVELISGTGFTAIRETNGKASGVVLEDGRVVAADLIVLGLGVRPYNQLAVNAGLAVGPTGGILTDEYQRTADLDIYAVGDAAEYRLGTTGLRGRVPLAGIANRTGRLVGEHAATGQSATAPAAWGTAIIKVFGLGAGIAGDSLKSALKRGIHARAVHITANHHAGYYPGAKSFTLKLVYEAGTGRILGAQAVGAAGIDKRLDVVASFLHFGGTVRDLAQVDLAYAPPFGSAKDPLHMAAFAAINDLEGSAPLLAPDVDLSGHQVVDLRDADECAELKLIGAEHARNIPLNTLRERLGELDKSKPTAVACHSGLRAHIGTRILRQHGFDAHNISGATYVRDLALNRNFTAAAAATCGTTKPCGAPAIATDRHDELHPLNVMAEASTGALLLDVRSPAEFRSGRVQGAVNLPLESVNATTVHALLQGREQATVLLLCASGGRARTAAQRLAASGLKTLVVQGGTNSCAQAGLPMDKDAGGMISVERQVRIAAGLMVATGVVLGTWVHPGFYGLSGFIGAGLVFAGVTDWCGMGLLLARAPWNK
;
A
#
# COMPACT_ATOMS: atom_id res chain seq x y z
N MET A 1 -33.09 38.41 -7.72
CA MET A 1 -31.77 37.85 -7.33
C MET A 1 -31.97 37.17 -5.98
N THR A 2 -31.76 35.86 -5.86
CA THR A 2 -31.74 35.18 -4.56
C THR A 2 -30.63 35.83 -3.72
N PRO A 3 -30.90 36.21 -2.43
CA PRO A 3 -29.85 36.80 -1.58
C PRO A 3 -28.66 35.85 -1.53
N SER A 4 -27.47 36.43 -1.62
CA SER A 4 -26.19 35.64 -1.56
C SER A 4 -26.03 35.04 -0.16
N PRO A 5 -26.02 33.71 -0.01
CA PRO A 5 -25.99 33.09 1.30
C PRO A 5 -24.65 33.36 2.01
N LYS A 6 -24.74 33.56 3.31
CA LYS A 6 -23.59 33.55 4.22
C LYS A 6 -23.39 32.12 4.72
N ILE A 7 -22.31 31.51 4.28
CA ILE A 7 -21.95 30.12 4.60
C ILE A 7 -20.83 30.14 5.65
N LEU A 8 -21.12 29.62 6.84
CA LEU A 8 -20.16 29.45 7.91
C LEU A 8 -19.75 27.97 7.98
N ILE A 9 -18.45 27.70 8.05
CA ILE A 9 -17.88 26.34 8.03
C ILE A 9 -17.05 26.15 9.29
N VAL A 10 -17.32 25.13 10.07
CA VAL A 10 -16.57 24.75 11.26
C VAL A 10 -15.67 23.55 10.93
N GLY A 11 -14.35 23.77 10.95
CA GLY A 11 -13.32 22.82 10.56
C GLY A 11 -12.83 23.04 9.13
N GLY A 12 -11.53 23.21 8.98
CA GLY A 12 -10.87 23.65 7.74
C GLY A 12 -10.00 22.59 7.05
N VAL A 13 -10.18 21.28 7.35
CA VAL A 13 -9.39 20.22 6.72
C VAL A 13 -10.17 19.61 5.55
N ALA A 14 -10.24 18.29 5.41
CA ALA A 14 -10.75 17.63 4.21
C ALA A 14 -12.17 18.03 3.81
N GLY A 15 -13.16 17.79 4.68
CA GLY A 15 -14.57 18.06 4.38
C GLY A 15 -14.88 19.54 4.25
N GLY A 16 -14.43 20.35 5.22
CA GLY A 16 -14.70 21.79 5.24
C GLY A 16 -14.01 22.55 4.11
N ALA A 17 -12.74 22.27 3.83
CA ALA A 17 -12.01 22.88 2.72
C ALA A 17 -12.63 22.53 1.36
N SER A 18 -13.07 21.28 1.17
CA SER A 18 -13.77 20.83 -0.05
C SER A 18 -15.13 21.52 -0.19
N ALA A 19 -15.88 21.66 0.91
CA ALA A 19 -17.16 22.37 0.91
C ALA A 19 -16.98 23.86 0.57
N ALA A 20 -16.03 24.53 1.23
CA ALA A 20 -15.75 25.96 1.00
C ALA A 20 -15.40 26.28 -0.45
N THR A 21 -14.46 25.51 -1.01
CA THR A 21 -14.01 25.73 -2.39
C THR A 21 -15.07 25.34 -3.43
N ARG A 22 -15.93 24.35 -3.14
CA ARG A 22 -17.06 24.03 -4.02
C ARG A 22 -18.15 25.07 -3.94
N ALA A 23 -18.53 25.52 -2.76
CA ALA A 23 -19.53 26.55 -2.56
C ALA A 23 -19.16 27.83 -3.35
N ARG A 24 -17.93 28.28 -3.30
CA ARG A 24 -17.44 29.42 -4.10
C ARG A 24 -17.62 29.18 -5.58
N ARG A 25 -17.22 28.03 -6.10
CA ARG A 25 -17.36 27.71 -7.53
C ARG A 25 -18.80 27.62 -8.01
N MET A 26 -19.74 27.37 -7.09
CA MET A 26 -21.16 27.32 -7.41
C MET A 26 -21.87 28.66 -7.23
N ASN A 27 -21.37 29.51 -6.36
CA ASN A 27 -21.92 30.85 -6.13
C ASN A 27 -20.79 31.85 -5.78
N GLU A 28 -20.40 32.68 -6.76
CA GLU A 28 -19.32 33.65 -6.62
C GLU A 28 -19.68 34.78 -5.63
N GLN A 29 -20.97 35.02 -5.42
CA GLN A 29 -21.46 36.08 -4.53
C GLN A 29 -21.60 35.63 -3.07
N ALA A 30 -21.57 34.31 -2.76
CA ALA A 30 -21.72 33.83 -1.39
C ALA A 30 -20.61 34.37 -0.47
N ARG A 31 -20.99 34.78 0.74
CA ARG A 31 -20.01 35.11 1.80
C ARG A 31 -19.61 33.81 2.51
N ILE A 32 -18.34 33.39 2.36
CA ILE A 32 -17.86 32.13 2.93
C ILE A 32 -16.81 32.42 3.99
N ILE A 33 -17.08 31.92 5.21
CA ILE A 33 -16.18 32.00 6.36
C ILE A 33 -15.87 30.61 6.84
N MET A 34 -14.60 30.29 7.01
CA MET A 34 -14.13 28.98 7.49
C MET A 34 -13.36 29.16 8.79
N LEU A 35 -13.81 28.50 9.85
CA LEU A 35 -13.20 28.50 11.18
C LEU A 35 -12.37 27.24 11.37
N GLU A 36 -11.14 27.40 11.85
CA GLU A 36 -10.29 26.31 12.26
C GLU A 36 -9.72 26.60 13.66
N LYS A 37 -9.93 25.65 14.59
CA LYS A 37 -9.48 25.84 15.98
C LYS A 37 -7.95 25.73 16.13
N ASP A 38 -7.31 24.93 15.25
CA ASP A 38 -5.86 24.73 15.24
C ASP A 38 -5.17 25.82 14.38
N ALA A 39 -3.85 25.83 14.36
CA ALA A 39 -3.07 26.83 13.62
C ALA A 39 -3.06 26.61 12.11
N TYR A 40 -3.42 25.42 11.64
CA TYR A 40 -3.26 25.01 10.24
C TYR A 40 -4.57 24.53 9.64
N VAL A 41 -4.87 25.05 8.47
CA VAL A 41 -6.01 24.65 7.63
C VAL A 41 -5.50 23.77 6.47
N SER A 42 -6.34 22.86 6.00
CA SER A 42 -6.07 22.06 4.79
C SER A 42 -4.68 21.40 4.76
N PHE A 43 -4.39 20.61 5.75
CA PHE A 43 -3.14 19.83 5.82
C PHE A 43 -3.36 18.35 5.55
N ALA A 44 -2.29 17.64 5.16
CA ALA A 44 -2.27 16.22 4.84
C ALA A 44 -2.13 15.38 6.11
N ASN A 45 -3.23 15.05 6.80
CA ASN A 45 -3.22 14.17 7.99
C ASN A 45 -2.50 12.84 7.72
N CYS A 46 -2.83 12.21 6.58
CA CYS A 46 -2.23 10.92 6.21
C CYS A 46 -0.72 11.02 5.91
N GLY A 47 -0.17 12.23 5.77
CA GLY A 47 1.25 12.46 5.59
C GLY A 47 2.05 12.54 6.88
N LEU A 48 1.39 12.71 8.03
CA LEU A 48 2.05 12.92 9.32
C LEU A 48 2.98 11.76 9.73
N PRO A 49 2.57 10.48 9.68
CA PRO A 49 3.47 9.37 9.97
C PRO A 49 4.69 9.35 9.04
N TYR A 50 4.50 9.59 7.75
CA TYR A 50 5.57 9.59 6.75
C TYR A 50 6.57 10.74 6.93
N HIS A 51 6.13 11.87 7.47
CA HIS A 51 7.05 12.94 7.86
C HIS A 51 7.81 12.57 9.15
N LEU A 52 7.15 11.94 10.12
CA LEU A 52 7.83 11.37 11.30
C LEU A 52 8.94 10.40 10.89
N GLY A 53 8.73 9.56 9.88
CA GLY A 53 9.73 8.63 9.31
C GLY A 53 10.82 9.30 8.49
N GLY A 54 10.62 10.55 8.03
CA GLY A 54 11.54 11.25 7.14
C GLY A 54 11.34 10.93 5.66
N VAL A 55 10.33 10.15 5.29
CA VAL A 55 9.94 9.89 3.88
C VAL A 55 9.48 11.18 3.22
N ILE A 56 8.62 11.96 3.88
CA ILE A 56 8.29 13.32 3.49
C ILE A 56 9.26 14.25 4.25
N GLN A 57 10.32 14.68 3.60
CA GLN A 57 11.37 15.48 4.23
C GLN A 57 10.94 16.93 4.51
N ASP A 58 10.23 17.53 3.57
CA ASP A 58 9.80 18.93 3.68
C ASP A 58 8.42 19.04 4.39
N ARG A 59 8.43 19.56 5.62
CA ARG A 59 7.22 19.82 6.43
C ARG A 59 6.21 20.71 5.70
N ALA A 60 6.67 21.63 4.86
CA ALA A 60 5.77 22.56 4.15
C ALA A 60 4.88 21.82 3.12
N LYS A 61 5.29 20.66 2.63
CA LYS A 61 4.48 19.81 1.72
C LYS A 61 3.26 19.22 2.40
N LEU A 62 3.24 19.14 3.73
CA LEU A 62 2.05 18.72 4.48
C LEU A 62 0.97 19.81 4.48
N LEU A 63 1.32 21.07 4.30
CA LEU A 63 0.39 22.19 4.25
C LEU A 63 -0.17 22.32 2.83
N VAL A 64 -1.24 21.59 2.53
CA VAL A 64 -1.84 21.50 1.18
C VAL A 64 -2.32 22.87 0.70
N ALA A 65 -2.94 23.66 1.60
CA ALA A 65 -3.36 25.01 1.29
C ALA A 65 -3.26 25.92 2.54
N LYS A 66 -2.83 27.15 2.33
CA LYS A 66 -2.71 28.18 3.37
C LYS A 66 -3.89 29.16 3.33
N PRO A 67 -4.20 29.88 4.43
CA PRO A 67 -5.29 30.87 4.47
C PRO A 67 -5.22 31.91 3.33
N GLU A 68 -4.02 32.37 2.98
CA GLU A 68 -3.81 33.37 1.92
C GLU A 68 -4.23 32.82 0.54
N MET A 69 -4.03 31.54 0.29
CA MET A 69 -4.45 30.89 -0.97
C MET A 69 -5.98 30.83 -1.06
N PHE A 70 -6.67 30.49 0.04
CA PHE A 70 -8.14 30.50 0.09
C PHE A 70 -8.68 31.93 -0.15
N LYS A 71 -8.08 32.94 0.46
CA LYS A 71 -8.47 34.33 0.24
C LYS A 71 -8.21 34.80 -1.17
N LYS A 72 -6.99 34.62 -1.68
CA LYS A 72 -6.57 35.14 -3.00
C LYS A 72 -7.25 34.41 -4.16
N ARG A 73 -7.38 33.09 -4.09
CA ARG A 73 -7.86 32.27 -5.21
C ARG A 73 -9.37 32.06 -5.18
N PHE A 74 -9.96 32.01 -3.97
CA PHE A 74 -11.36 31.65 -3.79
C PHE A 74 -12.17 32.72 -3.06
N ASN A 75 -11.60 33.84 -2.66
CA ASN A 75 -12.27 34.85 -1.84
C ASN A 75 -13.01 34.24 -0.62
N ILE A 76 -12.37 33.29 0.06
CA ILE A 76 -12.85 32.66 1.29
C ILE A 76 -12.10 33.25 2.45
N GLU A 77 -12.84 33.70 3.47
CA GLU A 77 -12.29 34.19 4.75
C GLU A 77 -11.96 32.97 5.63
N VAL A 78 -10.69 32.78 5.97
CA VAL A 78 -10.23 31.68 6.85
C VAL A 78 -9.74 32.29 8.15
N ARG A 79 -10.30 31.83 9.27
CA ARG A 79 -9.92 32.20 10.64
C ARG A 79 -9.34 30.97 11.34
N VAL A 80 -8.02 30.89 11.43
CA VAL A 80 -7.31 29.87 12.21
C VAL A 80 -7.25 30.29 13.68
N ARG A 81 -7.13 29.32 14.60
CA ARG A 81 -7.20 29.50 16.05
C ARG A 81 -8.55 30.08 16.51
N HIS A 82 -9.61 29.82 15.76
CA HIS A 82 -10.97 30.24 16.09
C HIS A 82 -11.86 29.02 16.31
N GLU A 83 -12.31 28.82 17.54
CA GLU A 83 -13.09 27.65 17.96
C GLU A 83 -14.58 27.99 18.08
N ALA A 84 -15.42 27.25 17.39
CA ALA A 84 -16.87 27.32 17.57
C ALA A 84 -17.27 26.68 18.91
N LEU A 85 -17.86 27.47 19.82
CA LEU A 85 -18.22 27.04 21.17
C LEU A 85 -19.67 26.59 21.32
N ALA A 86 -20.58 27.30 20.65
CA ALA A 86 -22.03 27.04 20.74
C ALA A 86 -22.73 27.49 19.46
N ILE A 87 -23.83 26.83 19.12
CA ILE A 87 -24.71 27.17 18.01
C ILE A 87 -26.07 27.56 18.61
N ASP A 88 -26.55 28.75 18.29
CA ASP A 88 -27.94 29.14 18.49
C ASP A 88 -28.69 28.99 17.16
N ARG A 89 -29.56 28.00 17.09
CA ARG A 89 -30.34 27.66 15.89
C ARG A 89 -31.48 28.65 15.65
N THR A 90 -32.00 29.29 16.71
CA THR A 90 -33.13 30.23 16.63
C THR A 90 -32.65 31.55 15.99
N THR A 91 -31.52 32.05 16.43
CA THR A 91 -30.93 33.28 15.90
C THR A 91 -29.98 33.06 14.73
N LYS A 92 -29.73 31.79 14.36
CA LYS A 92 -28.75 31.36 13.35
C LYS A 92 -27.38 31.98 13.57
N THR A 93 -26.82 31.80 14.77
CA THR A 93 -25.53 32.33 15.15
C THR A 93 -24.65 31.27 15.78
N VAL A 94 -23.33 31.47 15.66
CA VAL A 94 -22.31 30.64 16.31
C VAL A 94 -21.46 31.53 17.20
N ARG A 95 -21.33 31.16 18.49
CA ARG A 95 -20.40 31.79 19.43
C ARG A 95 -19.03 31.19 19.22
N ILE A 96 -18.03 32.04 19.06
CA ILE A 96 -16.67 31.71 18.63
C ILE A 96 -15.69 32.29 19.62
N ARG A 97 -14.66 31.49 19.98
CA ARG A 97 -13.48 31.96 20.74
C ARG A 97 -12.32 32.17 19.81
N ASP A 98 -11.75 33.36 19.82
CA ASP A 98 -10.44 33.64 19.24
C ASP A 98 -9.37 33.32 20.28
N HIS A 99 -8.64 32.24 20.10
CA HIS A 99 -7.57 31.83 21.02
C HIS A 99 -6.33 32.70 20.94
N GLN A 100 -6.18 33.51 19.89
CA GLN A 100 -5.05 34.43 19.74
C GLN A 100 -5.30 35.75 20.49
N ALA A 101 -6.51 36.29 20.36
CA ALA A 101 -6.92 37.53 21.06
C ALA A 101 -7.44 37.22 22.47
N GLY A 102 -7.81 36.00 22.81
CA GLY A 102 -8.43 35.65 24.09
C GLY A 102 -9.88 36.13 24.22
N THR A 103 -10.54 36.49 23.14
CA THR A 103 -11.89 37.09 23.13
C THR A 103 -12.93 36.15 22.55
N GLU A 104 -14.22 36.38 22.91
CA GLU A 104 -15.34 35.70 22.29
C GLU A 104 -16.18 36.69 21.49
N TYR A 105 -16.72 36.18 20.36
CA TYR A 105 -17.63 36.96 19.52
C TYR A 105 -18.67 36.03 18.89
N THR A 106 -19.67 36.62 18.23
CA THR A 106 -20.76 35.87 17.57
C THR A 106 -20.74 36.13 16.07
N GLU A 107 -20.88 35.09 15.27
CA GLU A 107 -20.98 35.16 13.81
C GLU A 107 -22.31 34.55 13.35
N SER A 108 -23.04 35.24 12.48
CA SER A 108 -24.30 34.74 11.91
C SER A 108 -24.05 33.84 10.68
N TYR A 109 -25.05 33.06 10.34
CA TYR A 109 -25.04 32.22 9.14
C TYR A 109 -26.43 32.10 8.49
N ASP A 110 -26.47 31.93 7.18
CA ASP A 110 -27.65 31.41 6.47
C ASP A 110 -27.55 29.88 6.34
N LYS A 111 -26.32 29.37 6.11
CA LYS A 111 -25.99 27.96 6.08
C LYS A 111 -24.75 27.67 6.93
N LEU A 112 -24.83 26.61 7.75
CA LEU A 112 -23.75 26.16 8.62
C LEU A 112 -23.29 24.78 8.22
N ILE A 113 -21.98 24.59 8.02
CA ILE A 113 -21.38 23.28 7.69
C ILE A 113 -20.49 22.85 8.86
N LEU A 114 -20.84 21.74 9.48
CA LEU A 114 -20.10 21.12 10.57
C LEU A 114 -19.13 20.07 9.99
N ALA A 115 -17.85 20.37 10.00
CA ALA A 115 -16.75 19.51 9.58
C ALA A 115 -15.63 19.43 10.65
N PRO A 116 -15.96 19.33 11.97
CA PRO A 116 -14.96 19.44 13.03
C PRO A 116 -14.04 18.21 13.13
N GLY A 117 -14.32 17.15 12.36
CA GLY A 117 -13.54 15.93 12.34
C GLY A 117 -13.73 15.07 13.60
N ALA A 118 -12.64 14.41 14.02
CA ALA A 118 -12.64 13.49 15.16
C ALA A 118 -11.40 13.73 16.05
N ALA A 119 -11.55 13.46 17.36
CA ALA A 119 -10.47 13.44 18.33
C ALA A 119 -9.85 12.05 18.44
N PRO A 120 -8.56 11.93 18.75
CA PRO A 120 -7.97 10.66 19.20
C PRO A 120 -8.71 10.14 20.45
N LEU A 121 -8.87 8.84 20.51
CA LEU A 121 -9.46 8.18 21.66
C LEU A 121 -8.40 8.08 22.75
N LEU A 122 -8.67 8.70 23.90
CA LEU A 122 -7.86 8.62 25.11
C LEU A 122 -8.65 7.90 26.19
N PRO A 123 -8.19 6.73 26.69
CA PRO A 123 -8.83 6.05 27.81
C PRO A 123 -8.55 6.81 29.11
N ASP A 124 -9.44 6.63 30.06
CA ASP A 124 -9.26 7.19 31.40
C ASP A 124 -8.47 6.20 32.28
N VAL A 125 -7.13 6.21 32.09
CA VAL A 125 -6.20 5.37 32.84
C VAL A 125 -5.07 6.22 33.45
N PRO A 126 -4.48 5.80 34.58
CA PRO A 126 -3.39 6.51 35.23
C PRO A 126 -2.23 6.78 34.26
N GLY A 127 -1.69 8.00 34.30
CA GLY A 127 -0.51 8.40 33.53
C GLY A 127 -0.76 8.68 32.05
N VAL A 128 -1.98 8.51 31.50
CA VAL A 128 -2.26 8.68 30.06
C VAL A 128 -1.99 10.10 29.53
N ARG A 129 -1.91 11.09 30.42
CA ARG A 129 -1.61 12.51 30.11
C ARG A 129 -0.19 12.91 30.51
N ALA A 130 0.66 11.97 30.92
CA ALA A 130 2.02 12.25 31.31
C ALA A 130 2.86 12.77 30.14
N PRO A 131 3.83 13.67 30.38
CA PRO A 131 4.82 14.06 29.37
C PRO A 131 5.50 12.82 28.77
N GLY A 132 5.56 12.77 27.43
CA GLY A 132 6.06 11.59 26.70
C GLY A 132 4.96 10.66 26.16
N VAL A 133 3.68 10.92 26.52
CA VAL A 133 2.52 10.27 25.89
C VAL A 133 1.94 11.19 24.82
N HIS A 134 1.77 10.66 23.62
CA HIS A 134 1.33 11.41 22.45
C HIS A 134 0.21 10.70 21.70
N THR A 135 -0.55 11.51 20.97
CA THR A 135 -1.38 11.06 19.85
C THR A 135 -0.83 11.69 18.57
N LEU A 136 -1.25 11.22 17.41
CA LEU A 136 -0.86 11.80 16.13
C LEU A 136 -2.12 12.16 15.33
N ARG A 137 -2.56 13.44 15.45
CA ARG A 137 -3.80 13.90 14.82
C ARG A 137 -3.59 15.10 13.90
N ASN A 138 -2.75 16.04 14.31
CA ASN A 138 -2.50 17.29 13.60
C ASN A 138 -0.99 17.60 13.50
N ILE A 139 -0.67 18.71 12.86
CA ILE A 139 0.72 19.16 12.65
C ILE A 139 1.43 19.40 13.99
N GLU A 140 0.73 19.97 14.97
CA GLU A 140 1.30 20.29 16.29
C GLU A 140 1.64 19.01 17.09
N ASP A 141 0.82 17.96 16.97
CA ASP A 141 1.13 16.64 17.54
C ASP A 141 2.41 16.07 16.94
N MET A 142 2.51 16.11 15.62
CA MET A 142 3.68 15.65 14.90
C MET A 142 4.95 16.42 15.31
N ASP A 143 4.87 17.75 15.37
CA ASP A 143 6.00 18.60 15.78
C ASP A 143 6.45 18.28 17.21
N ARG A 144 5.50 18.03 18.15
CA ARG A 144 5.81 17.61 19.53
C ARG A 144 6.53 16.28 19.57
N ILE A 145 6.11 15.30 18.80
CA ILE A 145 6.79 14.00 18.70
C ILE A 145 8.21 14.22 18.14
N LEU A 146 8.33 14.90 16.99
CA LEU A 146 9.63 15.15 16.34
C LEU A 146 10.64 15.82 17.25
N SER A 147 10.20 16.79 18.08
CA SER A 147 11.10 17.51 19.02
C SER A 147 11.71 16.60 20.09
N GLN A 148 11.07 15.47 20.39
CA GLN A 148 11.56 14.50 21.41
C GLN A 148 12.41 13.39 20.80
N LEU A 149 12.24 13.05 19.52
CA LEU A 149 12.93 11.90 18.89
C LEU A 149 14.45 11.87 19.09
N PRO A 150 15.19 13.01 19.11
CA PRO A 150 16.65 12.94 19.30
C PRO A 150 17.10 12.32 20.62
N SER A 151 16.23 12.28 21.64
CA SER A 151 16.52 11.69 22.96
C SER A 151 15.84 10.35 23.20
N VAL A 152 15.13 9.81 22.20
CA VAL A 152 14.31 8.58 22.29
C VAL A 152 15.06 7.41 21.67
N GLN A 153 15.08 6.28 22.37
CA GLN A 153 15.58 5.00 21.87
C GLN A 153 14.47 3.94 21.76
N LYS A 154 13.53 3.94 22.71
CA LYS A 154 12.46 2.95 22.82
C LYS A 154 11.10 3.62 22.70
N VAL A 155 10.29 3.12 21.78
CA VAL A 155 8.93 3.62 21.53
C VAL A 155 7.93 2.49 21.76
N ALA A 156 6.88 2.78 22.53
CA ALA A 156 5.68 1.95 22.57
C ALA A 156 4.57 2.61 21.71
N VAL A 157 4.07 1.87 20.73
CA VAL A 157 2.89 2.24 19.97
C VAL A 157 1.73 1.39 20.45
N VAL A 158 0.64 2.01 20.89
CA VAL A 158 -0.52 1.30 21.44
C VAL A 158 -1.69 1.40 20.46
N GLY A 159 -2.12 0.24 19.95
CA GLY A 159 -3.12 0.09 18.90
C GLY A 159 -2.50 -0.24 17.55
N ALA A 160 -2.84 -1.39 16.97
CA ALA A 160 -2.37 -1.87 15.67
C ALA A 160 -3.39 -1.64 14.55
N GLY A 161 -4.11 -0.50 14.58
CA GLY A 161 -4.90 0.02 13.48
C GLY A 161 -4.05 0.72 12.42
N PHE A 162 -4.67 1.41 11.46
CA PHE A 162 -3.97 2.11 10.37
C PHE A 162 -2.88 3.07 10.89
N ILE A 163 -3.23 4.00 11.78
CA ILE A 163 -2.29 5.00 12.30
C ILE A 163 -1.16 4.34 13.10
N GLY A 164 -1.49 3.38 13.97
CA GLY A 164 -0.47 2.71 14.79
C GLY A 164 0.53 1.91 13.97
N LEU A 165 0.08 1.22 12.92
CA LEU A 165 0.95 0.49 12.00
C LEU A 165 1.88 1.42 11.21
N GLU A 166 1.35 2.52 10.66
CA GLU A 166 2.16 3.53 9.96
C GLU A 166 3.18 4.18 10.88
N VAL A 167 2.79 4.54 12.10
CA VAL A 167 3.73 5.11 13.10
C VAL A 167 4.81 4.10 13.50
N ALA A 168 4.43 2.83 13.74
CA ALA A 168 5.38 1.78 14.10
C ALA A 168 6.40 1.53 12.98
N GLU A 169 5.95 1.44 11.72
CA GLU A 169 6.83 1.35 10.54
C GLU A 169 7.80 2.53 10.50
N GLN A 170 7.26 3.75 10.52
CA GLN A 170 8.04 4.96 10.27
C GLN A 170 9.07 5.23 11.39
N LEU A 171 8.75 4.93 12.66
CA LEU A 171 9.70 5.05 13.75
C LEU A 171 10.74 3.91 13.74
N LYS A 172 10.36 2.72 13.29
CA LYS A 172 11.30 1.60 13.08
C LYS A 172 12.31 1.90 11.97
N GLU A 173 11.85 2.47 10.85
CA GLU A 173 12.72 2.92 9.75
C GLU A 173 13.71 4.02 10.17
N ARG A 174 13.40 4.79 11.20
CA ARG A 174 14.35 5.70 11.86
C ARG A 174 15.38 5.03 12.76
N GLY A 175 15.35 3.69 12.90
CA GLY A 175 16.28 2.92 13.71
C GLY A 175 15.91 2.83 15.20
N LEU A 176 14.71 3.24 15.58
CA LEU A 176 14.24 3.14 16.97
C LEU A 176 13.83 1.70 17.30
N SER A 177 13.92 1.33 18.59
CA SER A 177 13.33 0.09 19.11
C SER A 177 11.83 0.31 19.30
N VAL A 178 11.00 -0.41 18.53
CA VAL A 178 9.55 -0.23 18.54
C VAL A 178 8.86 -1.48 19.06
N THR A 179 8.02 -1.29 20.11
CA THR A 179 7.07 -2.29 20.58
C THR A 179 5.66 -1.85 20.23
N LEU A 180 4.94 -2.65 19.46
CA LEU A 180 3.55 -2.44 19.08
C LEU A 180 2.64 -3.29 19.98
N ILE A 181 1.71 -2.65 20.68
CA ILE A 181 0.78 -3.29 21.62
C ILE A 181 -0.63 -3.24 21.03
N GLU A 182 -1.29 -4.41 20.93
CA GLU A 182 -2.65 -4.51 20.40
C GLU A 182 -3.53 -5.36 21.34
N ARG A 183 -4.66 -4.80 21.75
CA ARG A 183 -5.62 -5.51 22.62
C ARG A 183 -6.27 -6.70 21.93
N GLY A 184 -6.54 -6.59 20.65
CA GLY A 184 -7.07 -7.66 19.82
C GLY A 184 -6.00 -8.73 19.52
N GLY A 185 -6.47 -9.91 19.09
CA GLY A 185 -5.58 -11.02 18.70
C GLY A 185 -4.88 -10.85 17.35
N GLN A 186 -5.11 -9.74 16.62
CA GLN A 186 -4.54 -9.49 15.29
C GLN A 186 -4.27 -8.00 15.06
N VAL A 187 -3.31 -7.72 14.18
CA VAL A 187 -3.09 -6.38 13.60
C VAL A 187 -4.17 -6.07 12.56
N LEU A 188 -4.38 -4.79 12.27
CA LEU A 188 -5.34 -4.28 11.27
C LEU A 188 -6.73 -4.94 11.41
N PRO A 189 -7.47 -4.70 12.50
CA PRO A 189 -8.71 -5.39 12.82
C PRO A 189 -9.81 -5.40 11.75
N PRO A 190 -9.90 -4.46 10.79
CA PRO A 190 -10.89 -4.56 9.69
C PRO A 190 -10.71 -5.77 8.79
N LEU A 191 -9.50 -6.29 8.63
CA LEU A 191 -9.26 -7.50 7.82
C LEU A 191 -9.68 -8.77 8.56
N ASP A 192 -9.95 -9.85 7.82
CA ASP A 192 -10.02 -11.20 8.37
C ASP A 192 -8.63 -11.67 8.80
N ALA A 193 -8.55 -12.61 9.74
CA ALA A 193 -7.32 -12.95 10.45
C ALA A 193 -6.21 -13.45 9.53
N GLU A 194 -6.54 -14.32 8.57
CA GLU A 194 -5.60 -14.86 7.58
C GLU A 194 -5.08 -13.79 6.61
N MET A 195 -5.87 -12.73 6.38
CA MET A 195 -5.46 -11.60 5.54
C MET A 195 -4.62 -10.58 6.30
N ALA A 196 -4.71 -10.53 7.63
CA ALA A 196 -3.88 -9.69 8.48
C ALA A 196 -2.53 -10.34 8.86
N GLU A 197 -2.46 -11.67 8.84
CA GLU A 197 -1.28 -12.44 9.24
C GLU A 197 0.00 -12.11 8.45
N PRO A 198 -0.02 -11.87 7.13
CA PRO A 198 1.17 -11.42 6.41
C PRO A 198 1.77 -10.12 6.96
N LEU A 199 0.92 -9.17 7.40
CA LEU A 199 1.39 -7.92 8.01
C LEU A 199 2.04 -8.17 9.38
N ARG A 200 1.47 -9.08 10.19
CA ARG A 200 2.07 -9.48 11.47
C ARG A 200 3.47 -10.07 11.23
N ARG A 201 3.61 -10.96 10.27
CA ARG A 201 4.89 -11.58 9.90
C ARG A 201 5.88 -10.53 9.39
N GLU A 202 5.43 -9.55 8.63
CA GLU A 202 6.27 -8.48 8.08
C GLU A 202 6.81 -7.57 9.20
N LEU A 203 5.98 -7.18 10.16
CA LEU A 203 6.40 -6.43 11.35
C LEU A 203 7.52 -7.16 12.11
N LEU A 204 7.34 -8.47 12.36
CA LEU A 204 8.32 -9.29 13.05
C LEU A 204 9.64 -9.42 12.25
N ARG A 205 9.58 -9.56 10.92
CA ARG A 205 10.77 -9.59 10.05
C ARG A 205 11.59 -8.32 10.14
N HIS A 206 10.93 -7.18 10.30
CA HIS A 206 11.59 -5.89 10.47
C HIS A 206 11.99 -5.61 11.93
N GLY A 207 11.81 -6.57 12.82
CA GLY A 207 12.22 -6.45 14.22
C GLY A 207 11.35 -5.48 15.03
N VAL A 208 10.10 -5.31 14.66
CA VAL A 208 9.09 -4.70 15.56
C VAL A 208 8.66 -5.76 16.55
N GLU A 209 8.78 -5.46 17.83
CA GLU A 209 8.23 -6.31 18.88
C GLU A 209 6.70 -6.15 18.90
N LEU A 210 5.96 -7.25 18.78
CA LEU A 210 4.50 -7.23 18.78
C LEU A 210 3.93 -7.97 19.98
N ILE A 211 3.13 -7.26 20.77
CA ILE A 211 2.36 -7.80 21.88
C ILE A 211 0.88 -7.67 21.52
N SER A 212 0.23 -8.79 21.22
CA SER A 212 -1.19 -8.85 20.86
C SER A 212 -1.99 -9.69 21.85
N GLY A 213 -3.32 -9.46 21.92
CA GLY A 213 -4.22 -10.16 22.84
C GLY A 213 -4.22 -9.62 24.26
N THR A 214 -3.60 -8.47 24.50
CA THR A 214 -3.62 -7.80 25.81
C THR A 214 -3.69 -6.29 25.64
N GLY A 215 -4.49 -5.64 26.45
CA GLY A 215 -4.56 -4.18 26.56
C GLY A 215 -3.58 -3.63 27.59
N PHE A 216 -3.75 -2.37 27.94
CA PHE A 216 -2.98 -1.71 28.98
C PHE A 216 -3.91 -1.07 30.04
N THR A 217 -3.40 -0.95 31.27
CA THR A 217 -4.15 -0.45 32.42
C THR A 217 -3.62 0.88 32.94
N ALA A 218 -2.35 1.19 32.67
CA ALA A 218 -1.73 2.45 33.10
C ALA A 218 -0.50 2.78 32.24
N ILE A 219 -0.10 4.03 32.30
CA ILE A 219 1.23 4.48 31.87
C ILE A 219 2.09 4.65 33.13
N ARG A 220 3.24 3.97 33.16
CA ARG A 220 4.23 4.13 34.24
C ARG A 220 4.95 5.45 34.09
N GLU A 221 5.06 6.19 35.16
CA GLU A 221 5.82 7.43 35.23
C GLU A 221 7.09 7.25 36.07
N THR A 222 8.15 7.95 35.67
CA THR A 222 9.39 8.09 36.44
C THR A 222 9.86 9.53 36.31
N ASN A 223 10.11 10.19 37.43
CA ASN A 223 10.49 11.62 37.48
C ASN A 223 9.53 12.56 36.71
N GLY A 224 8.22 12.28 36.78
CA GLY A 224 7.18 13.10 36.12
C GLY A 224 7.09 12.95 34.61
N LYS A 225 7.69 11.89 34.03
CA LYS A 225 7.59 11.56 32.59
C LYS A 225 7.17 10.10 32.39
N ALA A 226 6.50 9.83 31.29
CA ALA A 226 6.20 8.47 30.88
C ALA A 226 7.49 7.64 30.71
N SER A 227 7.50 6.45 31.26
CA SER A 227 8.65 5.53 31.23
C SER A 227 8.27 4.09 30.83
N GLY A 228 7.01 3.86 30.51
CA GLY A 228 6.53 2.56 30.03
C GLY A 228 5.02 2.41 30.07
N VAL A 229 4.56 1.32 29.48
CA VAL A 229 3.15 0.92 29.40
C VAL A 229 2.93 -0.30 30.29
N VAL A 230 1.98 -0.21 31.23
CA VAL A 230 1.59 -1.33 32.12
C VAL A 230 0.47 -2.10 31.42
N LEU A 231 0.71 -3.37 31.13
CA LEU A 231 -0.24 -4.24 30.46
C LEU A 231 -1.28 -4.82 31.43
N GLU A 232 -2.38 -5.35 30.89
CA GLU A 232 -3.44 -6.01 31.68
C GLU A 232 -2.94 -7.24 32.46
N ASP A 233 -1.86 -7.88 31.99
CA ASP A 233 -1.22 -9.03 32.67
C ASP A 233 -0.14 -8.62 33.69
N GLY A 234 0.03 -7.33 33.95
CA GLY A 234 0.98 -6.77 34.91
C GLY A 234 2.39 -6.55 34.36
N ARG A 235 2.73 -7.03 33.17
CA ARG A 235 4.01 -6.71 32.52
C ARG A 235 4.15 -5.23 32.24
N VAL A 236 5.38 -4.73 32.26
CA VAL A 236 5.67 -3.34 31.88
C VAL A 236 6.55 -3.29 30.66
N VAL A 237 6.06 -2.65 29.61
CA VAL A 237 6.82 -2.36 28.39
C VAL A 237 7.53 -1.02 28.59
N ALA A 238 8.85 -1.04 28.73
CA ALA A 238 9.63 0.17 28.92
C ALA A 238 9.67 1.01 27.60
N ALA A 239 9.43 2.32 27.70
CA ALA A 239 9.44 3.22 26.57
C ALA A 239 9.79 4.64 26.99
N ASP A 240 10.57 5.34 26.14
CA ASP A 240 10.93 6.74 26.31
C ASP A 240 9.87 7.66 25.69
N LEU A 241 9.10 7.13 24.73
CA LEU A 241 8.00 7.79 24.02
C LEU A 241 6.86 6.79 23.83
N ILE A 242 5.63 7.24 24.04
CA ILE A 242 4.43 6.42 23.86
C ILE A 242 3.50 7.12 22.87
N VAL A 243 3.07 6.40 21.81
CA VAL A 243 2.11 6.91 20.83
C VAL A 243 0.83 6.08 20.92
N LEU A 244 -0.30 6.76 21.18
CA LEU A 244 -1.61 6.13 21.30
C LEU A 244 -2.35 6.19 19.97
N GLY A 245 -2.49 5.05 19.30
CA GLY A 245 -3.22 4.82 18.05
C GLY A 245 -4.53 4.08 18.25
N LEU A 246 -5.29 4.38 19.30
CA LEU A 246 -6.47 3.63 19.76
C LEU A 246 -7.75 3.87 18.95
N GLY A 247 -7.66 4.64 17.85
CA GLY A 247 -8.79 5.07 17.06
C GLY A 247 -9.28 6.46 17.40
N VAL A 248 -10.45 6.85 16.86
CA VAL A 248 -10.98 8.22 16.93
C VAL A 248 -12.44 8.25 17.36
N ARG A 249 -12.81 9.30 18.08
CA ARG A 249 -14.22 9.66 18.39
C ARG A 249 -14.61 10.94 17.66
N PRO A 250 -15.86 11.06 17.15
CA PRO A 250 -16.28 12.28 16.45
C PRO A 250 -16.32 13.48 17.39
N TYR A 251 -15.96 14.65 16.89
CA TYR A 251 -16.23 15.91 17.58
C TYR A 251 -17.71 16.29 17.38
N ASN A 252 -18.61 15.69 18.17
CA ASN A 252 -20.05 15.88 18.07
C ASN A 252 -20.65 16.81 19.13
N GLN A 253 -19.88 17.24 20.13
CA GLN A 253 -20.39 17.98 21.29
C GLN A 253 -21.08 19.29 20.88
N LEU A 254 -20.54 19.97 19.86
CA LEU A 254 -21.13 21.20 19.34
C LEU A 254 -22.56 20.96 18.80
N ALA A 255 -22.74 19.84 18.08
CA ALA A 255 -24.05 19.43 17.54
C ALA A 255 -25.01 18.97 18.65
N VAL A 256 -24.52 18.17 19.59
CA VAL A 256 -25.31 17.66 20.74
C VAL A 256 -25.82 18.84 21.58
N ASN A 257 -24.94 19.81 21.89
CA ASN A 257 -25.31 21.01 22.67
C ASN A 257 -26.33 21.91 21.93
N ALA A 258 -26.36 21.85 20.59
CA ALA A 258 -27.35 22.53 19.76
C ALA A 258 -28.65 21.74 19.58
N GLY A 259 -28.82 20.58 20.24
CA GLY A 259 -29.99 19.72 20.12
C GLY A 259 -30.09 19.00 18.77
N LEU A 260 -28.96 18.79 18.07
CA LEU A 260 -28.92 17.99 16.84
C LEU A 260 -28.68 16.51 17.18
N ALA A 261 -29.36 15.64 16.46
CA ALA A 261 -29.32 14.20 16.71
C ALA A 261 -27.97 13.57 16.30
N VAL A 262 -27.48 12.63 17.10
CA VAL A 262 -26.34 11.79 16.82
C VAL A 262 -26.78 10.32 16.69
N GLY A 263 -26.09 9.56 15.85
CA GLY A 263 -26.43 8.17 15.62
C GLY A 263 -25.71 7.20 16.58
N PRO A 264 -25.91 5.88 16.38
CA PRO A 264 -25.41 4.86 17.30
C PRO A 264 -23.88 4.78 17.38
N THR A 265 -23.16 5.29 16.38
CA THR A 265 -21.68 5.35 16.41
C THR A 265 -21.14 6.70 16.87
N GLY A 266 -22.03 7.60 17.33
CA GLY A 266 -21.71 8.92 17.87
C GLY A 266 -21.53 10.01 16.82
N GLY A 267 -21.66 9.70 15.54
CA GLY A 267 -21.59 10.70 14.47
C GLY A 267 -22.89 11.49 14.34
N ILE A 268 -22.82 12.72 13.82
CA ILE A 268 -23.97 13.56 13.58
C ILE A 268 -24.85 12.91 12.51
N LEU A 269 -26.15 12.76 12.79
CA LEU A 269 -27.11 12.21 11.83
C LEU A 269 -27.46 13.23 10.75
N THR A 270 -27.49 12.74 9.50
CA THR A 270 -27.78 13.55 8.32
C THR A 270 -28.73 12.84 7.37
N ASP A 271 -29.41 13.59 6.52
CA ASP A 271 -30.18 13.04 5.38
C ASP A 271 -29.25 12.70 4.19
N GLU A 272 -29.83 12.42 3.03
CA GLU A 272 -29.09 12.11 1.79
C GLU A 272 -28.34 13.32 1.19
N TYR A 273 -28.67 14.55 1.60
CA TYR A 273 -27.96 15.77 1.23
C TYR A 273 -26.95 16.21 2.30
N GLN A 274 -26.73 15.37 3.31
CA GLN A 274 -25.88 15.65 4.48
C GLN A 274 -26.41 16.81 5.35
N ARG A 275 -27.73 17.11 5.31
CA ARG A 275 -28.37 18.06 6.22
C ARG A 275 -28.70 17.33 7.52
N THR A 276 -28.61 18.03 8.63
CA THR A 276 -29.09 17.56 9.93
C THR A 276 -30.63 17.68 10.00
N ALA A 277 -31.21 17.47 11.16
CA ALA A 277 -32.66 17.76 11.39
C ALA A 277 -32.98 19.24 11.20
N ASP A 278 -31.97 20.12 11.24
CA ASP A 278 -32.06 21.52 10.85
C ASP A 278 -31.59 21.67 9.40
N LEU A 279 -32.47 22.10 8.49
CA LEU A 279 -32.22 22.14 7.06
C LEU A 279 -31.17 23.20 6.63
N ASP A 280 -30.78 24.04 7.56
CA ASP A 280 -29.73 25.04 7.35
C ASP A 280 -28.37 24.60 7.92
N ILE A 281 -28.31 23.42 8.57
CA ILE A 281 -27.10 22.85 9.17
C ILE A 281 -26.75 21.52 8.54
N TYR A 282 -25.52 21.42 8.04
CA TYR A 282 -24.96 20.24 7.41
C TYR A 282 -23.86 19.63 8.27
N ALA A 283 -23.58 18.33 8.10
CA ALA A 283 -22.41 17.69 8.72
C ALA A 283 -21.70 16.77 7.74
N VAL A 284 -20.36 16.84 7.74
CA VAL A 284 -19.49 16.05 6.84
C VAL A 284 -18.19 15.60 7.52
N GLY A 285 -17.48 14.66 6.91
CA GLY A 285 -16.21 14.13 7.37
C GLY A 285 -16.38 13.17 8.56
N ASP A 286 -15.34 13.07 9.39
CA ASP A 286 -15.27 12.08 10.48
C ASP A 286 -16.30 12.32 11.59
N ALA A 287 -16.92 13.50 11.62
CA ALA A 287 -17.95 13.85 12.59
C ALA A 287 -19.36 13.37 12.21
N ALA A 288 -19.61 13.00 10.94
CA ALA A 288 -20.92 12.61 10.43
C ALA A 288 -21.09 11.09 10.33
N GLU A 289 -22.33 10.61 10.36
CA GLU A 289 -22.70 9.25 9.97
C GLU A 289 -23.19 9.19 8.53
N TYR A 290 -22.80 8.13 7.85
CA TYR A 290 -23.13 7.85 6.46
C TYR A 290 -23.97 6.59 6.33
N ARG A 291 -24.74 6.45 5.26
CA ARG A 291 -25.35 5.18 4.89
C ARG A 291 -24.25 4.22 4.43
N LEU A 292 -24.10 3.10 5.13
CA LEU A 292 -23.15 2.04 4.75
C LEU A 292 -23.71 1.24 3.57
N GLY A 293 -22.89 1.01 2.56
CA GLY A 293 -23.35 0.39 1.31
C GLY A 293 -23.83 -1.04 1.44
N THR A 294 -23.18 -1.82 2.31
CA THR A 294 -23.52 -3.24 2.48
C THR A 294 -24.80 -3.48 3.29
N THR A 295 -25.14 -2.57 4.21
CA THR A 295 -26.27 -2.77 5.15
C THR A 295 -27.39 -1.76 5.01
N GLY A 296 -27.13 -0.62 4.38
CA GLY A 296 -28.03 0.51 4.41
C GLY A 296 -28.14 1.23 5.77
N LEU A 297 -27.53 0.67 6.82
CA LEU A 297 -27.51 1.25 8.16
C LEU A 297 -26.62 2.50 8.22
N ARG A 298 -26.84 3.32 9.25
CA ARG A 298 -25.97 4.45 9.55
C ARG A 298 -24.71 4.01 10.28
N GLY A 299 -23.59 4.64 9.96
CA GLY A 299 -22.33 4.40 10.63
C GLY A 299 -21.25 5.40 10.21
N ARG A 300 -20.19 5.47 11.00
CA ARG A 300 -19.04 6.32 10.68
C ARG A 300 -18.05 5.60 9.78
N VAL A 301 -17.49 6.34 8.85
CA VAL A 301 -16.37 5.91 7.99
C VAL A 301 -15.36 7.05 7.94
N PRO A 302 -14.43 7.13 8.90
CA PRO A 302 -13.48 8.24 9.03
C PRO A 302 -12.37 8.12 8.00
N LEU A 303 -12.69 8.40 6.73
CA LEU A 303 -11.80 8.33 5.58
C LEU A 303 -11.84 9.63 4.77
N ALA A 304 -10.68 10.13 4.40
CA ALA A 304 -10.52 11.39 3.67
C ALA A 304 -11.27 11.40 2.33
N GLY A 305 -11.36 10.27 1.62
CA GLY A 305 -12.10 10.16 0.36
C GLY A 305 -13.60 10.45 0.52
N ILE A 306 -14.22 9.97 1.60
CA ILE A 306 -15.63 10.24 1.91
C ILE A 306 -15.80 11.70 2.33
N ALA A 307 -14.94 12.19 3.22
CA ALA A 307 -14.97 13.59 3.67
C ALA A 307 -14.89 14.58 2.50
N ASN A 308 -13.99 14.35 1.54
CA ASN A 308 -13.84 15.21 0.37
C ASN A 308 -15.07 15.17 -0.56
N ARG A 309 -15.59 13.97 -0.86
CA ARG A 309 -16.75 13.81 -1.76
C ARG A 309 -18.00 14.42 -1.16
N THR A 310 -18.29 14.13 0.11
CA THR A 310 -19.47 14.68 0.78
C THR A 310 -19.33 16.16 1.05
N GLY A 311 -18.11 16.67 1.40
CA GLY A 311 -17.83 18.09 1.49
C GLY A 311 -18.13 18.83 0.19
N ARG A 312 -17.73 18.26 -0.97
CA ARG A 312 -18.07 18.82 -2.28
C ARG A 312 -19.60 18.91 -2.49
N LEU A 313 -20.37 17.86 -2.19
CA LEU A 313 -21.82 17.84 -2.34
C LEU A 313 -22.48 18.89 -1.43
N VAL A 314 -22.08 18.96 -0.19
CA VAL A 314 -22.58 19.93 0.79
C VAL A 314 -22.27 21.37 0.38
N GLY A 315 -21.05 21.64 -0.10
CA GLY A 315 -20.69 22.96 -0.59
C GLY A 315 -21.56 23.43 -1.76
N GLU A 316 -21.92 22.52 -2.67
CA GLU A 316 -22.84 22.79 -3.78
C GLU A 316 -24.26 23.05 -3.25
N HIS A 317 -24.79 22.15 -2.41
CA HIS A 317 -26.15 22.28 -1.86
C HIS A 317 -26.31 23.53 -1.01
N ALA A 318 -25.34 23.85 -0.15
CA ALA A 318 -25.40 25.03 0.69
C ALA A 318 -25.37 26.35 -0.11
N ALA A 319 -24.70 26.35 -1.27
CA ALA A 319 -24.57 27.53 -2.12
C ALA A 319 -25.73 27.74 -3.10
N THR A 320 -26.43 26.67 -3.47
CA THR A 320 -27.45 26.69 -4.57
C THR A 320 -28.82 26.14 -4.17
N GLY A 321 -28.92 25.42 -3.07
CA GLY A 321 -30.11 24.64 -2.69
C GLY A 321 -30.25 23.31 -3.46
N GLN A 322 -29.31 22.96 -4.31
CA GLN A 322 -29.36 21.77 -5.15
C GLN A 322 -28.01 21.02 -5.16
N SER A 323 -28.03 19.73 -5.16
CA SER A 323 -26.89 18.84 -5.42
C SER A 323 -27.36 17.42 -5.72
N ALA A 324 -26.45 16.54 -6.14
CA ALA A 324 -26.68 15.10 -6.07
C ALA A 324 -26.75 14.64 -4.61
N THR A 325 -27.37 13.48 -4.37
CA THR A 325 -27.37 12.83 -3.07
C THR A 325 -26.02 12.20 -2.73
N ALA A 326 -25.70 12.11 -1.45
CA ALA A 326 -24.48 11.47 -0.99
C ALA A 326 -24.55 9.96 -1.24
N PRO A 327 -23.53 9.37 -1.92
CA PRO A 327 -23.49 7.94 -2.14
C PRO A 327 -23.27 7.19 -0.83
N ALA A 328 -23.65 5.92 -0.83
CA ALA A 328 -23.32 5.03 0.28
C ALA A 328 -21.79 4.92 0.49
N ALA A 329 -21.38 4.75 1.73
CA ALA A 329 -19.98 4.57 2.12
C ALA A 329 -19.65 3.07 2.17
N TRP A 330 -18.58 2.67 1.48
CA TRP A 330 -18.14 1.27 1.37
C TRP A 330 -16.94 0.95 2.25
N GLY A 331 -16.33 1.95 2.89
CA GLY A 331 -15.17 1.75 3.78
C GLY A 331 -13.91 1.27 3.06
N THR A 332 -13.72 1.64 1.80
CA THR A 332 -12.53 1.27 1.05
C THR A 332 -11.30 1.95 1.64
N ALA A 333 -10.34 1.13 2.11
CA ALA A 333 -9.14 1.59 2.80
C ALA A 333 -7.93 0.74 2.43
N ILE A 334 -6.76 1.35 2.42
CA ILE A 334 -5.49 0.71 2.09
C ILE A 334 -4.38 1.27 3.00
N ILE A 335 -3.39 0.42 3.31
CA ILE A 335 -2.21 0.78 4.09
C ILE A 335 -0.97 0.14 3.47
N LYS A 336 0.18 0.78 3.66
CA LYS A 336 1.50 0.20 3.44
C LYS A 336 2.11 -0.14 4.80
N VAL A 337 2.71 -1.32 4.92
CA VAL A 337 3.49 -1.77 6.08
C VAL A 337 4.79 -2.38 5.55
N PHE A 338 5.89 -1.65 5.63
CA PHE A 338 7.18 -1.99 5.04
C PHE A 338 7.09 -2.37 3.56
N GLY A 339 7.38 -3.62 3.23
CA GLY A 339 7.34 -4.14 1.86
C GLY A 339 5.94 -4.55 1.35
N LEU A 340 4.93 -4.51 2.21
CA LEU A 340 3.59 -4.98 1.88
C LEU A 340 2.56 -3.85 1.86
N GLY A 341 1.63 -3.93 0.91
CA GLY A 341 0.36 -3.22 0.97
C GLY A 341 -0.74 -4.16 1.48
N ALA A 342 -1.72 -3.63 2.19
CA ALA A 342 -2.92 -4.35 2.57
C ALA A 342 -4.14 -3.43 2.53
N GLY A 343 -5.30 -3.96 2.14
CA GLY A 343 -6.50 -3.14 2.08
C GLY A 343 -7.78 -3.94 2.01
N ILE A 344 -8.87 -3.21 2.12
CA ILE A 344 -10.24 -3.73 2.11
C ILE A 344 -11.14 -2.80 1.30
N ALA A 345 -12.11 -3.36 0.60
CA ALA A 345 -13.25 -2.66 0.04
C ALA A 345 -14.54 -3.38 0.48
N GLY A 346 -15.49 -2.67 1.07
CA GLY A 346 -16.71 -3.27 1.58
C GLY A 346 -16.52 -4.10 2.86
N ASP A 347 -17.20 -5.23 2.97
CA ASP A 347 -17.19 -6.07 4.16
C ASP A 347 -16.10 -7.15 4.14
N SER A 348 -15.52 -7.40 5.33
CA SER A 348 -14.81 -8.65 5.58
C SER A 348 -15.83 -9.78 5.79
N LEU A 349 -15.39 -11.04 5.62
CA LEU A 349 -16.27 -12.21 5.86
C LEU A 349 -16.81 -12.21 7.29
N LYS A 350 -15.95 -11.99 8.29
CA LYS A 350 -16.36 -11.91 9.70
C LYS A 350 -17.39 -10.80 9.95
N SER A 351 -17.24 -9.66 9.26
CA SER A 351 -18.19 -8.55 9.38
C SER A 351 -19.54 -8.89 8.78
N ALA A 352 -19.56 -9.50 7.59
CA ALA A 352 -20.81 -9.95 6.94
C ALA A 352 -21.53 -11.01 7.77
N LEU A 353 -20.82 -12.04 8.25
CA LEU A 353 -21.37 -13.11 9.10
C LEU A 353 -21.92 -12.58 10.42
N LYS A 354 -21.18 -11.67 11.09
CA LYS A 354 -21.62 -11.03 12.35
C LYS A 354 -22.95 -10.30 12.19
N ARG A 355 -23.26 -9.82 10.99
CA ARG A 355 -24.51 -9.15 10.67
C ARG A 355 -25.62 -10.09 10.17
N GLY A 356 -25.39 -11.39 10.18
CA GLY A 356 -26.36 -12.41 9.75
C GLY A 356 -26.47 -12.54 8.23
N ILE A 357 -25.52 -11.98 7.45
CA ILE A 357 -25.50 -12.16 5.99
C ILE A 357 -24.93 -13.57 5.71
N HIS A 358 -25.65 -14.36 4.92
CA HIS A 358 -25.16 -15.66 4.45
C HIS A 358 -24.05 -15.45 3.41
N ALA A 359 -22.85 -15.18 3.89
CA ALA A 359 -21.68 -14.85 3.08
C ALA A 359 -20.70 -16.02 2.93
N ARG A 360 -20.05 -16.10 1.79
CA ARG A 360 -18.95 -17.00 1.48
C ARG A 360 -17.73 -16.20 0.99
N ALA A 361 -16.57 -16.85 0.95
CA ALA A 361 -15.39 -16.21 0.43
C ALA A 361 -14.49 -17.17 -0.35
N VAL A 362 -13.78 -16.64 -1.32
CA VAL A 362 -12.72 -17.32 -2.06
C VAL A 362 -11.39 -16.59 -1.90
N HIS A 363 -10.30 -17.33 -1.82
CA HIS A 363 -8.94 -16.81 -1.77
C HIS A 363 -8.19 -17.17 -3.04
N ILE A 364 -7.56 -16.17 -3.66
CA ILE A 364 -6.67 -16.32 -4.82
C ILE A 364 -5.32 -15.74 -4.49
N THR A 365 -4.27 -16.57 -4.61
CA THR A 365 -2.89 -16.10 -4.54
C THR A 365 -2.30 -16.13 -5.95
N ALA A 366 -1.90 -14.97 -6.46
CA ALA A 366 -1.44 -14.80 -7.83
C ALA A 366 -0.43 -13.65 -7.95
N ASN A 367 0.27 -13.57 -9.07
CA ASN A 367 1.14 -12.45 -9.38
C ASN A 367 0.34 -11.21 -9.81
N HIS A 368 0.85 -10.01 -9.48
CA HIS A 368 0.20 -8.75 -9.83
C HIS A 368 0.22 -8.45 -11.32
N HIS A 369 1.14 -9.05 -12.07
CA HIS A 369 1.21 -9.05 -13.53
C HIS A 369 1.70 -10.42 -14.05
N ALA A 370 1.88 -10.57 -15.36
CA ALA A 370 2.30 -11.82 -16.00
C ALA A 370 3.61 -12.35 -15.39
N GLY A 371 3.61 -13.60 -14.91
CA GLY A 371 4.73 -14.19 -14.17
C GLY A 371 6.01 -14.34 -14.98
N TYR A 372 5.90 -14.39 -16.31
CA TYR A 372 7.05 -14.42 -17.23
C TYR A 372 7.68 -13.04 -17.46
N TYR A 373 7.00 -11.94 -17.07
CA TYR A 373 7.55 -10.60 -17.13
C TYR A 373 8.35 -10.29 -15.86
N PRO A 374 9.55 -9.69 -15.96
CA PRO A 374 10.42 -9.45 -14.81
C PRO A 374 9.75 -8.58 -13.73
N GLY A 375 10.04 -8.88 -12.47
CA GLY A 375 9.56 -8.11 -11.33
C GLY A 375 8.16 -8.50 -10.83
N ALA A 376 7.61 -9.62 -11.29
CA ALA A 376 6.34 -10.14 -10.80
C ALA A 376 6.39 -10.38 -9.29
N LYS A 377 5.41 -9.82 -8.56
CA LYS A 377 5.24 -9.96 -7.12
C LYS A 377 3.90 -10.58 -6.80
N SER A 378 3.89 -11.54 -5.90
CA SER A 378 2.68 -12.23 -5.48
C SER A 378 1.86 -11.38 -4.50
N PHE A 379 0.55 -11.56 -4.54
CA PHE A 379 -0.40 -11.06 -3.56
C PHE A 379 -1.55 -12.04 -3.37
N THR A 380 -2.23 -11.95 -2.24
CA THR A 380 -3.44 -12.72 -1.95
C THR A 380 -4.65 -11.79 -1.99
N LEU A 381 -5.68 -12.20 -2.70
CA LEU A 381 -6.99 -11.58 -2.81
C LEU A 381 -8.03 -12.50 -2.17
N LYS A 382 -8.83 -11.96 -1.26
CA LYS A 382 -10.04 -12.59 -0.73
C LYS A 382 -11.25 -11.83 -1.26
N LEU A 383 -12.14 -12.51 -1.98
CA LEU A 383 -13.42 -11.96 -2.45
C LEU A 383 -14.54 -12.53 -1.60
N VAL A 384 -15.36 -11.66 -1.03
CA VAL A 384 -16.53 -12.00 -0.18
C VAL A 384 -17.79 -11.76 -0.98
N TYR A 385 -18.69 -12.74 -1.01
CA TYR A 385 -19.94 -12.71 -1.78
C TYR A 385 -21.10 -13.38 -1.02
N GLU A 386 -22.31 -12.99 -1.36
CA GLU A 386 -23.55 -13.56 -0.80
C GLU A 386 -23.83 -14.93 -1.42
N ALA A 387 -24.08 -15.94 -0.59
CA ALA A 387 -24.17 -17.33 -1.01
C ALA A 387 -25.38 -17.65 -1.91
N GLY A 388 -26.43 -16.89 -1.95
CA GLY A 388 -27.60 -17.17 -2.79
C GLY A 388 -27.56 -16.44 -4.13
N THR A 389 -27.10 -15.20 -4.11
CA THR A 389 -27.19 -14.29 -5.25
C THR A 389 -25.88 -14.10 -5.99
N GLY A 390 -24.75 -14.39 -5.35
CA GLY A 390 -23.43 -14.07 -5.86
C GLY A 390 -23.10 -12.58 -5.81
N ARG A 391 -23.92 -11.75 -5.14
CA ARG A 391 -23.66 -10.31 -4.98
C ARG A 391 -22.34 -10.11 -4.24
N ILE A 392 -21.48 -9.25 -4.75
CA ILE A 392 -20.20 -8.92 -4.11
C ILE A 392 -20.48 -8.09 -2.85
N LEU A 393 -19.93 -8.53 -1.72
CA LEU A 393 -20.06 -7.87 -0.42
C LEU A 393 -18.79 -7.12 -0.05
N GLY A 394 -17.63 -7.59 -0.54
CA GLY A 394 -16.36 -6.94 -0.30
C GLY A 394 -15.18 -7.74 -0.82
N ALA A 395 -14.00 -7.16 -0.67
CA ALA A 395 -12.74 -7.83 -0.94
C ALA A 395 -11.64 -7.33 0.00
N GLN A 396 -10.67 -8.18 0.24
CA GLN A 396 -9.44 -7.86 0.95
C GLN A 396 -8.25 -8.29 0.09
N ALA A 397 -7.18 -7.51 0.12
CA ALA A 397 -5.97 -7.87 -0.61
C ALA A 397 -4.73 -7.54 0.22
N VAL A 398 -3.72 -8.42 0.17
CA VAL A 398 -2.42 -8.22 0.83
C VAL A 398 -1.30 -8.73 -0.04
N GLY A 399 -0.23 -7.93 -0.20
CA GLY A 399 0.93 -8.30 -1.00
C GLY A 399 1.80 -7.11 -1.37
N ALA A 400 2.88 -7.36 -2.10
CA ALA A 400 3.90 -6.36 -2.36
C ALA A 400 3.56 -5.40 -3.52
N ALA A 401 2.56 -5.72 -4.36
CA ALA A 401 2.15 -4.87 -5.48
C ALA A 401 0.76 -5.23 -6.01
N GLY A 402 0.08 -4.27 -6.66
CA GLY A 402 -1.12 -4.44 -7.47
C GLY A 402 -2.41 -4.71 -6.70
N ILE A 403 -2.42 -4.50 -5.38
CA ILE A 403 -3.61 -4.67 -4.55
C ILE A 403 -4.59 -3.51 -4.73
N ASP A 404 -4.08 -2.29 -4.86
CA ASP A 404 -4.82 -1.04 -5.05
C ASP A 404 -5.76 -1.10 -6.26
N LYS A 405 -5.21 -1.44 -7.43
CA LYS A 405 -5.99 -1.61 -8.67
C LYS A 405 -7.18 -2.56 -8.48
N ARG A 406 -6.98 -3.69 -7.78
CA ARG A 406 -8.02 -4.72 -7.62
C ARG A 406 -9.09 -4.29 -6.62
N LEU A 407 -8.69 -3.61 -5.55
CA LEU A 407 -9.63 -3.05 -4.57
C LEU A 407 -10.50 -1.94 -5.18
N ASP A 408 -9.92 -1.09 -6.04
CA ASP A 408 -10.67 -0.03 -6.73
C ASP A 408 -11.71 -0.59 -7.71
N VAL A 409 -11.38 -1.67 -8.44
CA VAL A 409 -12.35 -2.38 -9.28
C VAL A 409 -13.48 -2.94 -8.43
N VAL A 410 -13.16 -3.66 -7.32
CA VAL A 410 -14.21 -4.20 -6.43
C VAL A 410 -15.04 -3.08 -5.80
N ALA A 411 -14.44 -1.96 -5.41
CA ALA A 411 -15.18 -0.79 -4.92
C ALA A 411 -16.19 -0.25 -5.94
N SER A 412 -15.85 -0.31 -7.23
CA SER A 412 -16.76 0.04 -8.33
C SER A 412 -17.92 -0.94 -8.42
N PHE A 413 -17.65 -2.25 -8.34
CA PHE A 413 -18.69 -3.29 -8.33
C PHE A 413 -19.63 -3.15 -7.12
N LEU A 414 -19.08 -2.86 -5.93
CA LEU A 414 -19.86 -2.58 -4.73
C LEU A 414 -20.79 -1.39 -4.94
N HIS A 415 -20.31 -0.32 -5.57
CA HIS A 415 -21.09 0.89 -5.83
C HIS A 415 -22.29 0.62 -6.73
N PHE A 416 -22.13 -0.22 -7.75
CA PHE A 416 -23.18 -0.56 -8.71
C PHE A 416 -23.97 -1.83 -8.37
N GLY A 417 -23.66 -2.50 -7.24
CA GLY A 417 -24.36 -3.71 -6.80
C GLY A 417 -24.04 -4.94 -7.65
N GLY A 418 -22.85 -5.00 -8.23
CA GLY A 418 -22.40 -6.07 -9.11
C GLY A 418 -22.24 -7.42 -8.42
N THR A 419 -22.32 -8.48 -9.22
CA THR A 419 -22.19 -9.88 -8.82
C THR A 419 -20.84 -10.48 -9.22
N VAL A 420 -20.54 -11.67 -8.71
CA VAL A 420 -19.38 -12.45 -9.18
C VAL A 420 -19.48 -12.84 -10.66
N ARG A 421 -20.71 -12.95 -11.20
CA ARG A 421 -20.93 -13.24 -12.62
C ARG A 421 -20.59 -12.03 -13.49
N ASP A 422 -20.93 -10.83 -13.04
CA ASP A 422 -20.55 -9.59 -13.71
C ASP A 422 -19.04 -9.39 -13.68
N LEU A 423 -18.39 -9.64 -12.51
CA LEU A 423 -16.93 -9.53 -12.36
C LEU A 423 -16.17 -10.54 -13.25
N ALA A 424 -16.75 -11.71 -13.50
CA ALA A 424 -16.17 -12.71 -14.37
C ALA A 424 -16.12 -12.29 -15.86
N GLN A 425 -16.90 -11.28 -16.25
CA GLN A 425 -17.07 -10.84 -17.64
C GLN A 425 -16.49 -9.45 -17.89
N VAL A 426 -16.03 -8.73 -16.85
CA VAL A 426 -15.50 -7.38 -17.03
C VAL A 426 -14.22 -7.39 -17.87
N ASP A 427 -14.13 -6.49 -18.84
CA ASP A 427 -12.94 -6.32 -19.68
C ASP A 427 -11.90 -5.46 -18.94
N LEU A 428 -10.89 -6.11 -18.40
CA LEU A 428 -9.81 -5.48 -17.66
C LEU A 428 -8.59 -5.25 -18.55
N ALA A 429 -7.97 -4.07 -18.43
CA ALA A 429 -6.78 -3.72 -19.18
C ALA A 429 -5.63 -4.71 -18.93
N TYR A 430 -5.08 -5.26 -20.00
CA TYR A 430 -3.99 -6.21 -19.98
C TYR A 430 -2.85 -5.82 -20.91
N ALA A 431 -1.66 -5.85 -20.37
CA ALA A 431 -0.39 -6.11 -21.06
C ALA A 431 0.58 -6.71 -20.01
N PRO A 432 1.62 -7.48 -20.41
CA PRO A 432 2.49 -8.20 -19.47
C PRO A 432 3.03 -7.40 -18.28
N PRO A 433 3.41 -6.11 -18.43
CA PRO A 433 3.89 -5.30 -17.30
C PRO A 433 2.80 -4.87 -16.31
N PHE A 434 1.52 -4.91 -16.69
CA PHE A 434 0.41 -4.33 -15.91
C PHE A 434 -0.56 -5.33 -15.32
N GLY A 435 -0.60 -6.55 -15.85
CA GLY A 435 -1.56 -7.57 -15.43
C GLY A 435 -1.26 -8.94 -16.02
N SER A 436 -2.21 -9.84 -15.86
CA SER A 436 -2.27 -11.13 -16.52
C SER A 436 -3.53 -11.22 -17.36
N ALA A 437 -3.53 -11.97 -18.46
CA ALA A 437 -4.70 -12.13 -19.33
C ALA A 437 -5.92 -12.69 -18.55
N LYS A 438 -5.67 -13.53 -17.55
CA LYS A 438 -6.63 -13.87 -16.50
C LYS A 438 -6.25 -13.10 -15.25
N ASP A 439 -6.85 -11.92 -15.06
CA ASP A 439 -6.59 -11.12 -13.84
C ASP A 439 -7.01 -11.90 -12.59
N PRO A 440 -6.32 -11.76 -11.45
CA PRO A 440 -6.73 -12.36 -10.17
C PRO A 440 -8.20 -12.12 -9.79
N LEU A 441 -8.81 -11.00 -10.22
CA LEU A 441 -10.25 -10.75 -10.04
C LEU A 441 -11.11 -11.73 -10.85
N HIS A 442 -10.75 -12.01 -12.11
CA HIS A 442 -11.44 -13.01 -12.91
C HIS A 442 -11.29 -14.42 -12.28
N MET A 443 -10.09 -14.75 -11.79
CA MET A 443 -9.86 -16.03 -11.12
C MET A 443 -10.71 -16.16 -9.85
N ALA A 444 -10.84 -15.10 -9.06
CA ALA A 444 -11.70 -15.08 -7.88
C ALA A 444 -13.18 -15.21 -8.24
N ALA A 445 -13.62 -14.53 -9.27
CA ALA A 445 -14.99 -14.61 -9.77
C ALA A 445 -15.32 -16.02 -10.30
N PHE A 446 -14.43 -16.64 -11.10
CA PHE A 446 -14.61 -18.03 -11.61
C PHE A 446 -14.67 -19.02 -10.45
N ALA A 447 -13.79 -18.88 -9.44
CA ALA A 447 -13.80 -19.78 -8.29
C ALA A 447 -15.09 -19.61 -7.45
N ALA A 448 -15.57 -18.38 -7.28
CA ALA A 448 -16.84 -18.10 -6.59
C ALA A 448 -18.05 -18.65 -7.37
N ILE A 449 -18.07 -18.57 -8.69
CA ILE A 449 -19.11 -19.16 -9.54
C ILE A 449 -19.10 -20.68 -9.40
N ASN A 450 -17.92 -21.32 -9.47
CA ASN A 450 -17.80 -22.77 -9.31
C ASN A 450 -18.29 -23.25 -7.93
N ASP A 451 -18.07 -22.45 -6.90
CA ASP A 451 -18.58 -22.70 -5.55
C ASP A 451 -20.10 -22.59 -5.47
N LEU A 452 -20.68 -21.52 -6.02
CA LEU A 452 -22.13 -21.28 -6.07
C LEU A 452 -22.88 -22.36 -6.86
N GLU A 453 -22.30 -22.84 -7.95
CA GLU A 453 -22.86 -23.88 -8.80
C GLU A 453 -22.59 -25.30 -8.28
N GLY A 454 -21.83 -25.45 -7.19
CA GLY A 454 -21.45 -26.73 -6.64
C GLY A 454 -20.52 -27.55 -7.54
N SER A 455 -19.99 -26.96 -8.61
CA SER A 455 -19.09 -27.66 -9.53
C SER A 455 -17.69 -27.89 -8.93
N ALA A 456 -17.23 -26.99 -8.06
CA ALA A 456 -16.05 -27.13 -7.21
C ALA A 456 -16.27 -26.37 -5.90
N PRO A 457 -17.04 -26.92 -4.96
CA PRO A 457 -17.38 -26.28 -3.72
C PRO A 457 -16.15 -26.04 -2.85
N LEU A 458 -16.16 -24.95 -2.06
CA LEU A 458 -15.04 -24.50 -1.25
C LEU A 458 -15.24 -24.84 0.23
N LEU A 459 -14.15 -25.29 0.87
CA LEU A 459 -14.00 -25.31 2.33
C LEU A 459 -13.25 -24.06 2.79
N ALA A 460 -13.57 -23.58 3.99
CA ALA A 460 -12.81 -22.49 4.61
C ALA A 460 -11.36 -22.90 4.88
N PRO A 461 -10.41 -21.97 4.85
CA PRO A 461 -9.00 -22.31 5.10
C PRO A 461 -8.73 -22.95 6.47
N ASP A 462 -9.53 -22.58 7.48
CA ASP A 462 -9.42 -23.01 8.87
C ASP A 462 -10.37 -24.17 9.24
N VAL A 463 -11.04 -24.77 8.26
CA VAL A 463 -11.96 -25.90 8.48
C VAL A 463 -11.26 -27.05 9.21
N ASP A 464 -11.98 -27.69 10.13
CA ASP A 464 -11.53 -28.96 10.72
C ASP A 464 -11.57 -30.07 9.67
N LEU A 465 -10.42 -30.70 9.44
CA LEU A 465 -10.24 -31.75 8.46
C LEU A 465 -10.33 -33.18 9.04
N SER A 466 -10.55 -33.33 10.34
CA SER A 466 -10.60 -34.64 11.02
C SER A 466 -11.65 -35.60 10.44
N GLY A 467 -12.76 -35.06 9.95
CA GLY A 467 -13.86 -35.82 9.32
C GLY A 467 -13.72 -36.06 7.82
N HIS A 468 -12.62 -35.58 7.22
CA HIS A 468 -12.41 -35.65 5.77
C HIS A 468 -11.30 -36.65 5.40
N GLN A 469 -11.45 -37.32 4.26
CA GLN A 469 -10.32 -37.83 3.53
C GLN A 469 -9.57 -36.65 2.88
N VAL A 470 -8.29 -36.48 3.16
CA VAL A 470 -7.54 -35.31 2.67
C VAL A 470 -6.58 -35.74 1.59
N VAL A 471 -6.62 -35.08 0.42
CA VAL A 471 -5.75 -35.31 -0.72
C VAL A 471 -4.90 -34.08 -0.99
N ASP A 472 -3.58 -34.22 -0.85
CA ASP A 472 -2.63 -33.16 -1.18
C ASP A 472 -2.04 -33.42 -2.59
N LEU A 473 -2.32 -32.52 -3.52
CA LEU A 473 -1.96 -32.66 -4.94
C LEU A 473 -0.61 -32.02 -5.28
N ARG A 474 0.19 -31.66 -4.29
CA ARG A 474 1.54 -31.11 -4.47
C ARG A 474 2.54 -32.23 -4.75
N ASP A 475 3.70 -31.88 -5.29
CA ASP A 475 4.83 -32.77 -5.36
C ASP A 475 5.44 -33.00 -3.96
N ALA A 476 6.17 -34.10 -3.77
CA ALA A 476 6.62 -34.52 -2.45
C ALA A 476 7.58 -33.53 -1.77
N ASP A 477 8.41 -32.86 -2.55
CA ASP A 477 9.32 -31.78 -2.10
C ASP A 477 8.54 -30.55 -1.60
N GLU A 478 7.50 -30.12 -2.28
CA GLU A 478 6.63 -29.05 -1.82
C GLU A 478 5.92 -29.40 -0.50
N CYS A 479 5.54 -30.66 -0.31
CA CYS A 479 4.93 -31.13 0.94
C CYS A 479 5.93 -31.12 2.11
N ALA A 480 7.21 -31.35 1.83
CA ALA A 480 8.28 -31.27 2.83
C ALA A 480 8.58 -29.82 3.24
N GLU A 481 8.54 -28.88 2.29
CA GLU A 481 8.77 -27.44 2.56
C GLU A 481 7.65 -26.81 3.39
N LEU A 482 6.40 -27.07 3.07
CA LEU A 482 5.23 -26.49 3.76
C LEU A 482 4.21 -27.58 4.07
N LYS A 483 4.09 -27.96 5.33
CA LYS A 483 3.12 -28.96 5.77
C LYS A 483 1.69 -28.43 5.73
N LEU A 484 0.73 -29.30 5.39
CA LEU A 484 -0.70 -28.99 5.48
C LEU A 484 -1.14 -29.15 6.95
N ILE A 485 -1.25 -28.05 7.65
CA ILE A 485 -1.51 -28.01 9.10
C ILE A 485 -2.86 -28.66 9.42
N GLY A 486 -2.90 -29.52 10.45
CA GLY A 486 -4.09 -30.25 10.92
C GLY A 486 -4.61 -31.28 9.92
N ALA A 487 -3.72 -31.80 9.09
CA ALA A 487 -4.00 -32.85 8.12
C ALA A 487 -2.80 -33.80 7.96
N GLU A 488 -2.24 -34.23 9.09
CA GLU A 488 -1.11 -35.19 9.14
C GLU A 488 -1.45 -36.54 8.49
N HIS A 489 -2.76 -36.83 8.38
CA HIS A 489 -3.31 -38.00 7.70
C HIS A 489 -3.52 -37.80 6.18
N ALA A 490 -3.14 -36.67 5.62
CA ALA A 490 -3.31 -36.35 4.21
C ALA A 490 -2.52 -37.34 3.32
N ARG A 491 -3.18 -37.83 2.29
CA ARG A 491 -2.51 -38.63 1.23
C ARG A 491 -1.90 -37.70 0.21
N ASN A 492 -0.62 -37.83 -0.03
CA ASN A 492 0.04 -37.11 -1.10
C ASN A 492 -0.14 -37.88 -2.42
N ILE A 493 -0.94 -37.32 -3.31
CA ILE A 493 -1.19 -37.84 -4.65
C ILE A 493 -1.00 -36.65 -5.62
N PRO A 494 0.20 -36.48 -6.20
CA PRO A 494 0.45 -35.40 -7.15
C PRO A 494 -0.61 -35.35 -8.27
N LEU A 495 -1.03 -34.13 -8.66
CA LEU A 495 -2.13 -33.93 -9.61
C LEU A 495 -1.97 -34.76 -10.90
N ASN A 496 -0.73 -34.88 -11.40
CA ASN A 496 -0.44 -35.58 -12.64
C ASN A 496 -0.69 -37.09 -12.56
N THR A 497 -0.65 -37.71 -11.36
CA THR A 497 -0.91 -39.12 -11.12
C THR A 497 -2.30 -39.40 -10.55
N LEU A 498 -3.10 -38.37 -10.26
CA LEU A 498 -4.39 -38.49 -9.56
C LEU A 498 -5.35 -39.44 -10.28
N ARG A 499 -5.45 -39.39 -11.63
CA ARG A 499 -6.37 -40.22 -12.42
C ARG A 499 -6.05 -41.70 -12.33
N GLU A 500 -4.79 -42.08 -12.22
CA GLU A 500 -4.31 -43.46 -12.11
C GLU A 500 -4.49 -43.99 -10.68
N ARG A 501 -4.53 -43.10 -9.70
CA ARG A 501 -4.54 -43.42 -8.26
C ARG A 501 -5.90 -43.22 -7.58
N LEU A 502 -6.98 -43.01 -8.36
CA LEU A 502 -8.34 -42.82 -7.80
C LEU A 502 -8.81 -43.99 -6.95
N GLY A 503 -8.35 -45.21 -7.24
CA GLY A 503 -8.67 -46.43 -6.48
C GLY A 503 -8.12 -46.46 -5.04
N GLU A 504 -7.19 -45.55 -4.70
CA GLU A 504 -6.67 -45.42 -3.34
C GLU A 504 -7.63 -44.61 -2.42
N LEU A 505 -8.65 -44.00 -3.00
CA LEU A 505 -9.57 -43.07 -2.29
C LEU A 505 -10.94 -43.71 -2.05
N ASP A 506 -11.54 -43.39 -0.92
CA ASP A 506 -12.83 -43.91 -0.50
C ASP A 506 -13.97 -42.92 -0.90
N LYS A 507 -14.85 -43.37 -1.80
CA LYS A 507 -15.96 -42.54 -2.30
C LYS A 507 -17.05 -42.30 -1.24
N SER A 508 -17.09 -43.05 -0.17
CA SER A 508 -18.05 -42.87 0.92
C SER A 508 -17.69 -41.70 1.87
N LYS A 509 -16.46 -41.19 1.78
CA LYS A 509 -15.95 -40.15 2.65
C LYS A 509 -15.92 -38.80 1.95
N PRO A 510 -16.32 -37.70 2.64
CA PRO A 510 -16.11 -36.38 2.13
C PRO A 510 -14.59 -36.13 1.93
N THR A 511 -14.22 -35.58 0.80
CA THR A 511 -12.81 -35.42 0.40
C THR A 511 -12.43 -33.97 0.34
N ALA A 512 -11.48 -33.55 1.17
CA ALA A 512 -10.86 -32.24 1.13
C ALA A 512 -9.62 -32.27 0.23
N VAL A 513 -9.54 -31.35 -0.72
CA VAL A 513 -8.45 -31.32 -1.72
C VAL A 513 -7.60 -30.08 -1.48
N ALA A 514 -6.29 -30.30 -1.35
CA ALA A 514 -5.32 -29.24 -1.14
C ALA A 514 -4.24 -29.24 -2.25
N CYS A 515 -3.61 -28.08 -2.42
CA CYS A 515 -2.35 -27.91 -3.13
C CYS A 515 -1.61 -26.72 -2.51
N HIS A 516 -0.69 -26.08 -3.20
CA HIS A 516 -0.02 -24.90 -2.65
C HIS A 516 -0.97 -23.69 -2.51
N SER A 517 -1.66 -23.26 -3.58
CA SER A 517 -2.43 -21.98 -3.63
C SER A 517 -3.85 -22.08 -4.20
N GLY A 518 -4.35 -23.32 -4.50
CA GLY A 518 -5.74 -23.57 -4.89
C GLY A 518 -5.96 -24.05 -6.32
N LEU A 519 -5.12 -23.73 -7.31
CA LEU A 519 -5.36 -24.06 -8.71
C LEU A 519 -5.32 -25.57 -8.99
N ARG A 520 -4.27 -26.28 -8.58
CA ARG A 520 -4.18 -27.75 -8.71
C ARG A 520 -5.30 -28.44 -7.93
N ALA A 521 -5.63 -27.93 -6.74
CA ALA A 521 -6.71 -28.44 -5.93
C ALA A 521 -8.07 -28.27 -6.62
N HIS A 522 -8.32 -27.13 -7.29
CA HIS A 522 -9.51 -26.95 -8.11
C HIS A 522 -9.60 -28.03 -9.22
N ILE A 523 -8.52 -28.24 -9.98
CA ILE A 523 -8.49 -29.27 -11.04
C ILE A 523 -8.76 -30.65 -10.45
N GLY A 524 -8.10 -30.99 -9.35
CA GLY A 524 -8.30 -32.28 -8.67
C GLY A 524 -9.72 -32.45 -8.14
N THR A 525 -10.30 -31.43 -7.55
CA THR A 525 -11.70 -31.43 -7.11
C THR A 525 -12.64 -31.73 -8.29
N ARG A 526 -12.43 -31.12 -9.44
CA ARG A 526 -13.21 -31.34 -10.64
C ARG A 526 -13.06 -32.81 -11.14
N ILE A 527 -11.85 -33.36 -11.13
CA ILE A 527 -11.59 -34.77 -11.49
C ILE A 527 -12.34 -35.69 -10.54
N LEU A 528 -12.17 -35.50 -9.22
CA LEU A 528 -12.79 -36.34 -8.20
C LEU A 528 -14.31 -36.33 -8.27
N ARG A 529 -14.93 -35.12 -8.36
CA ARG A 529 -16.39 -35.00 -8.46
C ARG A 529 -16.96 -35.69 -9.70
N GLN A 530 -16.28 -35.60 -10.86
CA GLN A 530 -16.70 -36.29 -12.07
C GLN A 530 -16.57 -37.83 -11.98
N HIS A 531 -15.76 -38.31 -11.01
CA HIS A 531 -15.65 -39.75 -10.71
C HIS A 531 -16.52 -40.17 -9.50
N GLY A 532 -17.43 -39.30 -9.03
CA GLY A 532 -18.41 -39.63 -8.02
C GLY A 532 -17.95 -39.48 -6.56
N PHE A 533 -16.84 -38.72 -6.32
CA PHE A 533 -16.42 -38.36 -4.97
C PHE A 533 -17.14 -37.08 -4.49
N ASP A 534 -17.44 -36.99 -3.21
CA ASP A 534 -17.86 -35.74 -2.59
C ASP A 534 -16.62 -34.91 -2.24
N ALA A 535 -16.07 -34.25 -3.25
CA ALA A 535 -14.80 -33.54 -3.15
C ALA A 535 -14.98 -32.03 -3.07
N HIS A 536 -14.18 -31.38 -2.22
CA HIS A 536 -14.21 -29.95 -1.92
C HIS A 536 -12.80 -29.36 -1.97
N ASN A 537 -12.65 -28.19 -2.56
CA ASN A 537 -11.36 -27.47 -2.62
C ASN A 537 -11.19 -26.59 -1.38
N ILE A 538 -10.07 -26.72 -0.67
CA ILE A 538 -9.73 -25.80 0.44
C ILE A 538 -9.38 -24.43 -0.16
N SER A 539 -10.14 -23.40 0.19
CA SER A 539 -9.97 -22.04 -0.32
C SER A 539 -8.57 -21.48 0.01
N GLY A 540 -7.80 -21.09 -1.02
CA GLY A 540 -6.40 -20.64 -0.85
C GLY A 540 -5.42 -21.74 -0.45
N ALA A 541 -5.91 -22.98 -0.28
CA ALA A 541 -5.17 -24.21 -0.02
C ALA A 541 -4.14 -24.12 1.13
N THR A 542 -2.99 -24.77 1.04
CA THR A 542 -2.01 -24.88 2.14
C THR A 542 -1.45 -23.51 2.55
N TYR A 543 -1.23 -22.61 1.61
CA TYR A 543 -0.67 -21.28 1.90
C TYR A 543 -1.60 -20.45 2.79
N VAL A 544 -2.87 -20.30 2.41
CA VAL A 544 -3.83 -19.51 3.21
C VAL A 544 -4.20 -20.23 4.50
N ARG A 545 -4.23 -21.56 4.50
CA ARG A 545 -4.42 -22.36 5.71
C ARG A 545 -3.28 -22.15 6.73
N ASP A 546 -2.03 -22.04 6.27
CA ASP A 546 -0.90 -21.69 7.12
C ASP A 546 -1.10 -20.29 7.72
N LEU A 547 -1.55 -19.31 6.94
CA LEU A 547 -1.87 -17.97 7.45
C LEU A 547 -3.02 -17.98 8.48
N ALA A 548 -3.99 -18.86 8.31
CA ALA A 548 -5.15 -18.96 9.20
C ALA A 548 -4.82 -19.66 10.53
N LEU A 549 -4.00 -20.70 10.52
CA LEU A 549 -3.79 -21.61 11.65
C LEU A 549 -2.43 -21.46 12.33
N ASN A 550 -1.37 -21.12 11.60
CA ASN A 550 -0.01 -21.03 12.12
C ASN A 550 0.23 -19.71 12.86
N ARG A 551 -0.06 -19.69 14.17
CA ARG A 551 0.18 -18.54 15.06
C ARG A 551 1.59 -18.53 15.65
N ASN A 552 2.39 -19.58 15.44
CA ASN A 552 3.72 -19.77 16.05
C ASN A 552 4.86 -19.09 15.29
N PHE A 553 4.56 -18.28 14.27
CA PHE A 553 5.59 -17.52 13.58
C PHE A 553 6.20 -16.47 14.52
N THR A 554 7.48 -16.64 14.86
CA THR A 554 8.24 -15.77 15.77
C THR A 554 9.30 -14.99 15.04
N ALA A 555 9.90 -13.99 15.70
CA ALA A 555 11.01 -13.21 15.15
C ALA A 555 12.23 -14.11 14.82
N ALA A 556 12.48 -15.16 15.60
CA ALA A 556 13.54 -16.14 15.32
C ALA A 556 13.25 -16.94 14.03
N ALA A 557 12.00 -17.38 13.83
CA ALA A 557 11.56 -18.00 12.58
C ALA A 557 11.60 -17.03 11.40
N ALA A 558 11.41 -15.73 11.65
CA ALA A 558 11.55 -14.69 10.64
C ALA A 558 12.98 -14.55 10.13
N ALA A 559 13.97 -14.63 11.00
CA ALA A 559 15.39 -14.54 10.67
C ALA A 559 15.87 -15.73 9.83
N THR A 560 15.34 -16.93 10.09
CA THR A 560 15.63 -18.14 9.30
C THR A 560 14.85 -18.21 8.00
N CYS A 561 13.65 -17.62 7.94
CA CYS A 561 12.81 -17.56 6.76
C CYS A 561 13.26 -16.49 5.73
N GLY A 562 14.22 -15.63 6.07
CA GLY A 562 14.84 -14.65 5.15
C GLY A 562 15.55 -15.28 3.96
N THR A 563 15.69 -16.61 3.93
CA THR A 563 16.32 -17.39 2.84
C THR A 563 15.32 -18.18 1.99
N THR A 564 14.02 -18.17 2.30
CA THR A 564 13.02 -18.90 1.50
C THR A 564 12.28 -17.98 0.56
N LYS A 565 12.24 -18.36 -0.72
CA LYS A 565 11.51 -17.76 -1.84
C LYS A 565 10.10 -17.30 -1.43
N PRO A 566 9.58 -16.18 -1.97
CA PRO A 566 8.15 -15.89 -1.85
C PRO A 566 7.37 -17.05 -2.46
N CYS A 567 6.58 -17.72 -1.64
CA CYS A 567 5.74 -18.83 -2.04
C CYS A 567 4.73 -18.40 -3.09
N GLY A 568 4.78 -18.99 -4.30
CA GLY A 568 3.65 -18.87 -5.21
C GLY A 568 3.89 -18.64 -6.69
N ALA A 569 5.06 -18.99 -7.24
CA ALA A 569 5.14 -19.19 -8.69
C ALA A 569 5.90 -20.49 -8.98
N PRO A 570 5.56 -21.26 -10.04
CA PRO A 570 6.43 -22.33 -10.48
C PRO A 570 7.80 -21.70 -10.78
N ALA A 571 8.84 -22.27 -10.16
CA ALA A 571 10.19 -21.79 -10.31
C ALA A 571 10.62 -21.91 -11.78
N ILE A 572 10.59 -20.80 -12.50
CA ILE A 572 11.64 -20.56 -13.48
C ILE A 572 12.81 -20.13 -12.61
N ALA A 573 13.88 -20.90 -12.63
CA ALA A 573 15.10 -20.62 -11.89
C ALA A 573 15.54 -19.18 -12.17
N THR A 574 15.27 -18.27 -11.24
CA THR A 574 15.91 -16.97 -11.22
C THR A 574 16.98 -17.05 -10.15
N ASP A 575 18.24 -17.19 -10.62
CA ASP A 575 19.42 -17.06 -9.79
C ASP A 575 19.31 -15.77 -8.95
N ARG A 576 19.16 -15.91 -7.63
CA ARG A 576 19.26 -14.79 -6.69
C ARG A 576 20.73 -14.54 -6.44
N HIS A 577 21.24 -13.49 -7.07
CA HIS A 577 22.41 -12.82 -6.56
C HIS A 577 21.95 -11.85 -5.47
N ASP A 578 22.64 -11.83 -4.33
CA ASP A 578 22.37 -10.85 -3.28
C ASP A 578 22.53 -9.44 -3.88
N GLU A 579 21.52 -8.58 -3.71
CA GLU A 579 21.52 -7.23 -4.24
C GLU A 579 21.87 -6.22 -3.13
N LEU A 580 22.75 -5.27 -3.46
CA LEU A 580 23.17 -4.21 -2.54
C LEU A 580 22.52 -2.88 -2.92
N HIS A 581 21.93 -2.19 -1.95
CA HIS A 581 21.40 -0.85 -2.18
C HIS A 581 22.53 0.16 -2.45
N PRO A 582 22.40 1.10 -3.40
CA PRO A 582 23.46 2.06 -3.77
C PRO A 582 24.07 2.79 -2.58
N LEU A 583 23.30 3.23 -1.60
CA LEU A 583 23.80 3.94 -0.42
C LEU A 583 24.78 3.14 0.44
N ASN A 584 24.76 1.81 0.35
CA ASN A 584 25.65 0.93 1.14
C ASN A 584 26.95 0.58 0.40
N VAL A 585 27.12 0.98 -0.86
CA VAL A 585 28.27 0.63 -1.69
C VAL A 585 29.58 1.10 -1.07
N MET A 586 29.65 2.35 -0.59
CA MET A 586 30.87 2.89 0.00
C MET A 586 31.17 2.28 1.37
N ALA A 587 30.15 1.92 2.14
CA ALA A 587 30.32 1.22 3.42
C ALA A 587 30.92 -0.17 3.19
N GLU A 588 30.40 -0.95 2.26
CA GLU A 588 30.95 -2.26 1.87
C GLU A 588 32.35 -2.14 1.24
N ALA A 589 32.59 -1.12 0.42
CA ALA A 589 33.93 -0.86 -0.14
C ALA A 589 34.95 -0.57 0.96
N SER A 590 34.59 0.13 2.03
CA SER A 590 35.48 0.44 3.17
C SER A 590 35.85 -0.81 3.98
N THR A 591 35.11 -1.90 3.92
CA THR A 591 35.45 -3.19 4.53
C THR A 591 36.41 -4.04 3.68
N GLY A 592 36.84 -3.53 2.53
CA GLY A 592 37.79 -4.22 1.63
C GLY A 592 37.10 -4.95 0.46
N ALA A 593 35.80 -4.73 0.21
CA ALA A 593 35.12 -5.29 -0.95
C ALA A 593 35.70 -4.74 -2.28
N LEU A 594 35.72 -5.58 -3.33
CA LEU A 594 36.16 -5.19 -4.67
C LEU A 594 34.95 -4.60 -5.43
N LEU A 595 35.03 -3.31 -5.83
CA LEU A 595 34.05 -2.70 -6.74
C LEU A 595 34.44 -3.05 -8.18
N LEU A 596 33.62 -3.87 -8.85
CA LEU A 596 33.89 -4.35 -10.20
C LEU A 596 32.82 -3.83 -11.18
N ASP A 597 33.24 -2.89 -12.05
CA ASP A 597 32.33 -2.34 -13.09
C ASP A 597 32.49 -3.14 -14.38
N VAL A 598 31.41 -3.80 -14.79
CA VAL A 598 31.41 -4.71 -15.95
C VAL A 598 30.97 -4.04 -17.25
N ARG A 599 30.98 -2.70 -17.30
CA ARG A 599 30.70 -1.92 -18.51
C ARG A 599 31.92 -1.91 -19.46
N SER A 600 31.70 -1.41 -20.67
CA SER A 600 32.81 -1.18 -21.60
C SER A 600 33.80 -0.14 -21.06
N PRO A 601 35.07 -0.17 -21.47
CA PRO A 601 36.04 0.84 -21.04
C PRO A 601 35.60 2.28 -21.36
N ALA A 602 34.89 2.52 -22.45
CA ALA A 602 34.37 3.84 -22.80
C ALA A 602 33.30 4.32 -21.85
N GLU A 603 32.36 3.44 -21.47
CA GLU A 603 31.31 3.76 -20.46
C GLU A 603 31.95 4.02 -19.09
N PHE A 604 32.92 3.24 -18.70
CA PHE A 604 33.65 3.38 -17.43
C PHE A 604 34.39 4.74 -17.35
N ARG A 605 35.09 5.15 -18.42
CA ARG A 605 35.75 6.45 -18.48
C ARG A 605 34.80 7.64 -18.45
N SER A 606 33.57 7.47 -18.95
CA SER A 606 32.55 8.52 -18.96
C SER A 606 32.01 8.87 -17.58
N GLY A 607 32.15 7.98 -16.59
CA GLY A 607 31.77 8.17 -15.19
C GLY A 607 31.66 6.83 -14.46
N ARG A 608 32.33 6.71 -13.33
CA ARG A 608 32.38 5.50 -12.49
C ARG A 608 32.29 5.84 -11.03
N VAL A 609 31.86 4.89 -10.21
CA VAL A 609 31.91 5.02 -8.74
C VAL A 609 33.39 5.07 -8.34
N GLN A 610 33.75 5.97 -7.46
CA GLN A 610 35.13 6.13 -6.99
C GLN A 610 35.66 4.81 -6.41
N GLY A 611 36.89 4.42 -6.84
CA GLY A 611 37.50 3.16 -6.44
C GLY A 611 37.04 1.91 -7.21
N ALA A 612 36.18 2.04 -8.20
CA ALA A 612 35.75 0.92 -9.04
C ALA A 612 36.84 0.52 -10.04
N VAL A 613 37.00 -0.78 -10.26
CA VAL A 613 37.89 -1.40 -11.26
C VAL A 613 37.06 -1.84 -12.46
N ASN A 614 37.54 -1.57 -13.68
CA ASN A 614 36.83 -2.01 -14.88
C ASN A 614 37.25 -3.41 -15.33
N LEU A 615 36.31 -4.30 -15.51
CA LEU A 615 36.48 -5.57 -16.18
C LEU A 615 35.23 -5.83 -17.05
N PRO A 616 35.32 -5.57 -18.37
CA PRO A 616 34.15 -5.76 -19.26
C PRO A 616 33.56 -7.15 -19.15
N LEU A 617 32.20 -7.21 -19.27
CA LEU A 617 31.42 -8.45 -19.06
C LEU A 617 31.98 -9.67 -19.81
N GLU A 618 32.49 -9.47 -21.03
CA GLU A 618 33.08 -10.53 -21.85
C GLU A 618 34.31 -11.18 -21.21
N SER A 619 35.06 -10.39 -20.40
CA SER A 619 36.30 -10.82 -19.71
C SER A 619 36.02 -11.36 -18.30
N VAL A 620 34.78 -11.29 -17.80
CA VAL A 620 34.45 -11.77 -16.46
C VAL A 620 34.40 -13.30 -16.41
N ASN A 621 35.35 -13.86 -15.67
CA ASN A 621 35.38 -15.27 -15.27
C ASN A 621 36.10 -15.40 -13.90
N ALA A 622 36.05 -16.59 -13.28
CA ALA A 622 36.61 -16.83 -11.96
C ALA A 622 38.07 -16.46 -11.88
N THR A 623 38.91 -16.87 -12.86
CA THR A 623 40.35 -16.65 -12.90
C THR A 623 40.69 -15.15 -12.93
N THR A 624 40.01 -14.38 -13.79
CA THR A 624 40.25 -12.95 -13.92
C THR A 624 39.87 -12.17 -12.66
N VAL A 625 38.76 -12.57 -11.99
CA VAL A 625 38.33 -11.91 -10.77
C VAL A 625 39.23 -12.28 -9.59
N HIS A 626 39.64 -13.55 -9.44
CA HIS A 626 40.62 -13.96 -8.43
C HIS A 626 41.96 -13.20 -8.59
N ALA A 627 42.45 -12.97 -9.81
CA ALA A 627 43.61 -12.18 -10.06
C ALA A 627 43.48 -10.72 -9.58
N LEU A 628 42.30 -10.11 -9.68
CA LEU A 628 41.99 -8.77 -9.18
C LEU A 628 41.90 -8.71 -7.64
N LEU A 629 41.56 -9.80 -6.99
CA LEU A 629 41.44 -9.87 -5.52
C LEU A 629 42.82 -9.91 -4.84
N GLN A 630 43.93 -10.27 -5.54
CA GLN A 630 45.32 -10.21 -5.07
C GLN A 630 45.49 -10.82 -3.67
N GLY A 631 45.03 -12.01 -3.40
CA GLY A 631 45.13 -12.69 -2.09
C GLY A 631 44.05 -12.32 -1.08
N ARG A 632 43.05 -11.52 -1.45
CA ARG A 632 41.85 -11.23 -0.63
C ARG A 632 40.70 -12.13 -1.02
N GLU A 633 40.93 -13.43 -1.08
CA GLU A 633 39.97 -14.43 -1.61
C GLU A 633 38.61 -14.48 -0.88
N GLN A 634 38.54 -13.96 0.34
CA GLN A 634 37.29 -13.84 1.10
C GLN A 634 36.57 -12.49 0.94
N ALA A 635 37.13 -11.56 0.14
CA ALA A 635 36.50 -10.25 -0.07
C ALA A 635 35.22 -10.37 -0.91
N THR A 636 34.19 -9.62 -0.55
CA THR A 636 32.96 -9.50 -1.33
C THR A 636 33.23 -8.74 -2.64
N VAL A 637 32.70 -9.22 -3.77
CA VAL A 637 32.80 -8.55 -5.07
C VAL A 637 31.47 -7.82 -5.35
N LEU A 638 31.52 -6.49 -5.40
CA LEU A 638 30.39 -5.61 -5.71
C LEU A 638 30.33 -5.39 -7.21
N LEU A 639 29.31 -5.91 -7.88
CA LEU A 639 29.15 -5.88 -9.33
C LEU A 639 28.32 -4.68 -9.77
N LEU A 640 28.93 -3.83 -10.61
CA LEU A 640 28.36 -2.59 -11.14
C LEU A 640 28.20 -2.69 -12.67
N CYS A 641 27.10 -2.16 -13.20
CA CYS A 641 26.95 -1.79 -14.61
C CYS A 641 26.05 -0.55 -14.71
N ALA A 642 25.59 -0.14 -15.86
CA ALA A 642 24.76 1.07 -15.98
C ALA A 642 23.46 1.00 -15.16
N SER A 643 22.72 -0.13 -15.23
CA SER A 643 21.38 -0.30 -14.65
C SER A 643 21.14 -1.62 -13.89
N GLY A 644 22.19 -2.43 -13.68
CA GLY A 644 22.11 -3.71 -12.95
C GLY A 644 22.04 -4.96 -13.83
N GLY A 645 21.57 -4.91 -15.07
CA GLY A 645 21.37 -6.09 -15.93
C GLY A 645 22.67 -6.88 -16.22
N ARG A 646 23.70 -6.24 -16.79
CA ARG A 646 25.00 -6.86 -17.05
C ARG A 646 25.71 -7.34 -15.78
N ALA A 647 25.51 -6.65 -14.66
CA ALA A 647 26.04 -7.03 -13.36
C ALA A 647 25.44 -8.37 -12.86
N ARG A 648 24.13 -8.60 -13.07
CA ARG A 648 23.51 -9.90 -12.79
C ARG A 648 24.07 -11.01 -13.66
N THR A 649 24.30 -10.77 -14.96
CA THR A 649 24.94 -11.76 -15.84
C THR A 649 26.37 -12.08 -15.39
N ALA A 650 27.12 -11.08 -14.91
CA ALA A 650 28.46 -11.29 -14.35
C ALA A 650 28.41 -12.14 -13.07
N ALA A 651 27.47 -11.86 -12.17
CA ALA A 651 27.25 -12.63 -10.97
C ALA A 651 26.91 -14.10 -11.29
N GLN A 652 26.05 -14.35 -12.29
CA GLN A 652 25.74 -15.71 -12.77
C GLN A 652 26.99 -16.47 -13.25
N ARG A 653 27.86 -15.81 -14.01
CA ARG A 653 29.13 -16.42 -14.45
C ARG A 653 30.07 -16.78 -13.30
N LEU A 654 29.98 -16.06 -12.20
CA LEU A 654 30.79 -16.25 -11.00
C LEU A 654 30.14 -17.17 -9.96
N ALA A 655 28.90 -17.59 -10.12
CA ALA A 655 28.14 -18.35 -9.13
C ALA A 655 28.82 -19.66 -8.69
N ALA A 656 29.52 -20.36 -9.63
CA ALA A 656 30.22 -21.61 -9.34
C ALA A 656 31.66 -21.42 -8.80
N SER A 657 32.13 -20.17 -8.65
CA SER A 657 33.53 -19.86 -8.27
C SER A 657 33.79 -19.81 -6.76
N GLY A 658 32.76 -19.91 -5.93
CA GLY A 658 32.83 -19.73 -4.48
C GLY A 658 33.01 -18.26 -4.02
N LEU A 659 33.08 -17.30 -4.96
CA LEU A 659 33.18 -15.88 -4.65
C LEU A 659 31.86 -15.32 -4.13
N LYS A 660 31.91 -14.56 -3.05
CA LYS A 660 30.75 -13.80 -2.57
C LYS A 660 30.52 -12.58 -3.47
N THR A 661 29.45 -12.58 -4.25
CA THR A 661 29.12 -11.50 -5.18
C THR A 661 27.84 -10.79 -4.76
N LEU A 662 27.84 -9.44 -4.80
CA LEU A 662 26.66 -8.59 -4.60
C LEU A 662 26.44 -7.73 -5.85
N VAL A 663 25.22 -7.68 -6.36
CA VAL A 663 24.86 -6.82 -7.49
C VAL A 663 24.33 -5.49 -6.96
N VAL A 664 24.92 -4.37 -7.39
CA VAL A 664 24.45 -3.05 -6.99
C VAL A 664 23.14 -2.71 -7.73
N GLN A 665 22.07 -2.48 -6.97
CA GLN A 665 20.74 -2.15 -7.51
C GLN A 665 20.77 -0.88 -8.36
N GLY A 666 20.26 -0.99 -9.59
CA GLY A 666 20.26 0.13 -10.54
C GLY A 666 21.63 0.59 -11.01
N GLY A 667 22.70 -0.10 -10.58
CA GLY A 667 24.08 0.08 -11.03
C GLY A 667 24.65 1.48 -10.82
N THR A 668 25.59 1.87 -11.65
CA THR A 668 26.31 3.16 -11.59
C THR A 668 25.36 4.37 -11.69
N ASN A 669 24.25 4.23 -12.44
CA ASN A 669 23.27 5.31 -12.57
C ASN A 669 22.58 5.61 -11.23
N SER A 670 22.17 4.59 -10.49
CA SER A 670 21.56 4.76 -9.17
C SER A 670 22.58 5.22 -8.12
N CYS A 671 23.84 4.81 -8.21
CA CYS A 671 24.92 5.33 -7.37
C CYS A 671 25.10 6.85 -7.57
N ALA A 672 25.10 7.31 -8.82
CA ALA A 672 25.20 8.74 -9.14
C ALA A 672 23.97 9.53 -8.63
N GLN A 673 22.74 8.98 -8.77
CA GLN A 673 21.51 9.58 -8.23
C GLN A 673 21.49 9.62 -6.70
N ALA A 674 22.08 8.63 -6.05
CA ALA A 674 22.23 8.56 -4.60
C ALA A 674 23.35 9.49 -4.06
N GLY A 675 24.05 10.23 -4.93
CA GLY A 675 25.07 11.20 -4.53
C GLY A 675 26.42 10.58 -4.14
N LEU A 676 26.70 9.34 -4.54
CA LEU A 676 28.00 8.73 -4.28
C LEU A 676 29.14 9.47 -5.02
N PRO A 677 30.38 9.45 -4.49
CA PRO A 677 31.53 10.01 -5.17
C PRO A 677 31.77 9.35 -6.54
N MET A 678 31.80 10.15 -7.59
CA MET A 678 31.97 9.71 -8.96
C MET A 678 33.22 10.28 -9.59
N ASP A 679 34.06 9.41 -10.18
CA ASP A 679 35.21 9.80 -10.98
C ASP A 679 34.83 9.89 -12.47
N LYS A 680 35.41 10.87 -13.16
CA LYS A 680 35.32 11.01 -14.62
C LYS A 680 36.71 11.38 -15.16
N ASP A 681 37.11 10.75 -16.25
CA ASP A 681 38.37 11.13 -16.91
C ASP A 681 38.20 12.46 -17.64
N ALA A 682 39.16 13.36 -17.52
CA ALA A 682 39.15 14.63 -18.25
C ALA A 682 39.26 14.33 -19.75
N GLY A 683 38.21 14.67 -20.53
CA GLY A 683 38.12 14.38 -21.97
C GLY A 683 37.31 13.15 -22.35
N GLY A 684 36.46 12.62 -21.43
CA GLY A 684 35.59 11.50 -21.70
C GLY A 684 34.65 11.73 -22.86
N MET A 685 34.68 10.82 -23.86
CA MET A 685 33.84 10.90 -25.07
C MET A 685 32.38 10.66 -24.79
N ILE A 686 31.55 11.24 -25.62
CA ILE A 686 30.09 11.06 -25.65
C ILE A 686 29.77 9.56 -25.83
N SER A 687 28.88 9.01 -25.03
CA SER A 687 28.44 7.59 -25.14
C SER A 687 28.01 7.24 -26.56
N VAL A 688 28.26 6.00 -27.00
CA VAL A 688 27.90 5.51 -28.36
C VAL A 688 26.42 5.77 -28.65
N GLU A 689 25.54 5.62 -27.66
CA GLU A 689 24.11 5.89 -27.80
C GLU A 689 23.81 7.38 -28.13
N ARG A 690 24.51 8.32 -27.48
CA ARG A 690 24.41 9.75 -27.81
C ARG A 690 25.00 10.06 -29.18
N GLN A 691 26.11 9.40 -29.57
CA GLN A 691 26.69 9.52 -30.91
C GLN A 691 25.72 9.05 -31.99
N VAL A 692 25.02 7.92 -31.76
CA VAL A 692 23.96 7.42 -32.67
C VAL A 692 22.82 8.43 -32.82
N ARG A 693 22.33 8.98 -31.71
CA ARG A 693 21.24 9.99 -31.74
C ARG A 693 21.67 11.26 -32.50
N ILE A 694 22.90 11.74 -32.27
CA ILE A 694 23.42 12.92 -32.97
C ILE A 694 23.58 12.63 -34.46
N ALA A 695 24.20 11.52 -34.83
CA ALA A 695 24.42 11.15 -36.23
C ALA A 695 23.11 10.94 -36.99
N ALA A 696 22.16 10.20 -36.41
CA ALA A 696 20.85 9.97 -37.00
C ALA A 696 20.05 11.27 -37.13
N GLY A 697 20.05 12.12 -36.10
CA GLY A 697 19.39 13.42 -36.12
C GLY A 697 19.95 14.35 -37.24
N LEU A 698 21.28 14.40 -37.39
CA LEU A 698 21.94 15.18 -38.43
C LEU A 698 21.57 14.68 -39.83
N MET A 699 21.56 13.36 -40.07
CA MET A 699 21.19 12.79 -41.37
C MET A 699 19.72 13.05 -41.73
N VAL A 700 18.82 12.95 -40.76
CA VAL A 700 17.40 13.30 -40.94
C VAL A 700 17.25 14.78 -41.29
N ALA A 701 17.90 15.67 -40.52
CA ALA A 701 17.87 17.10 -40.78
C ALA A 701 18.44 17.45 -42.17
N THR A 702 19.59 16.83 -42.55
CA THR A 702 20.19 17.02 -43.86
C THR A 702 19.25 16.56 -44.99
N GLY A 703 18.60 15.40 -44.84
CA GLY A 703 17.63 14.90 -45.81
C GLY A 703 16.42 15.83 -45.99
N VAL A 704 15.95 16.44 -44.90
CA VAL A 704 14.84 17.44 -44.95
C VAL A 704 15.31 18.71 -45.67
N VAL A 705 16.47 19.25 -45.29
CA VAL A 705 17.01 20.48 -45.90
C VAL A 705 17.23 20.30 -47.41
N LEU A 706 17.91 19.22 -47.79
CA LEU A 706 18.17 18.92 -49.21
C LEU A 706 16.88 18.58 -49.96
N GLY A 707 15.92 17.92 -49.32
CA GLY A 707 14.62 17.61 -49.85
C GLY A 707 13.79 18.87 -50.16
N THR A 708 13.92 19.89 -49.31
CA THR A 708 13.20 21.15 -49.43
C THR A 708 13.85 22.10 -50.49
N TRP A 709 15.18 22.19 -50.52
CA TRP A 709 15.86 23.24 -51.32
C TRP A 709 16.61 22.74 -52.54
N VAL A 710 16.85 21.40 -52.67
CA VAL A 710 17.60 20.83 -53.77
C VAL A 710 16.73 19.93 -54.66
N HIS A 711 16.24 18.82 -54.09
CA HIS A 711 15.39 17.86 -54.80
C HIS A 711 14.55 17.01 -53.87
N PRO A 712 13.23 16.86 -54.05
CA PRO A 712 12.34 16.10 -53.15
C PRO A 712 12.77 14.65 -52.86
N GLY A 713 13.56 14.01 -53.76
CA GLY A 713 14.09 12.67 -53.55
C GLY A 713 14.93 12.49 -52.25
N PHE A 714 15.51 13.59 -51.71
CA PHE A 714 16.27 13.54 -50.47
C PHE A 714 15.43 13.33 -49.20
N TYR A 715 14.09 13.49 -49.26
CA TYR A 715 13.20 13.06 -48.19
C TYR A 715 13.29 11.56 -47.97
N GLY A 716 13.64 10.76 -48.99
CA GLY A 716 13.92 9.34 -48.89
C GLY A 716 15.03 8.99 -47.90
N LEU A 717 16.05 9.87 -47.77
CA LEU A 717 17.12 9.70 -46.78
C LEU A 717 16.56 9.82 -45.35
N SER A 718 15.76 10.85 -45.09
CA SER A 718 15.12 11.06 -43.79
C SER A 718 14.18 9.91 -43.46
N GLY A 719 13.40 9.42 -44.41
CA GLY A 719 12.52 8.25 -44.23
C GLY A 719 13.28 6.97 -43.95
N PHE A 720 14.39 6.71 -44.65
CA PHE A 720 15.24 5.55 -44.43
C PHE A 720 15.88 5.53 -43.03
N ILE A 721 16.44 6.66 -42.58
CA ILE A 721 17.02 6.79 -41.24
C ILE A 721 15.95 6.66 -40.17
N GLY A 722 14.78 7.28 -40.35
CA GLY A 722 13.63 7.16 -39.46
C GLY A 722 13.16 5.72 -39.30
N ALA A 723 13.00 4.98 -40.39
CA ALA A 723 12.64 3.56 -40.38
C ALA A 723 13.71 2.70 -39.67
N GLY A 724 15.00 3.01 -39.90
CA GLY A 724 16.11 2.34 -39.22
C GLY A 724 16.11 2.57 -37.71
N LEU A 725 15.73 3.76 -37.22
CA LEU A 725 15.60 4.05 -35.81
C LEU A 725 14.40 3.30 -35.17
N VAL A 726 13.27 3.22 -35.88
CA VAL A 726 12.12 2.40 -35.44
C VAL A 726 12.50 0.95 -35.37
N PHE A 727 13.16 0.41 -36.39
CA PHE A 727 13.63 -0.97 -36.38
C PHE A 727 14.60 -1.26 -35.24
N ALA A 728 15.55 -0.36 -34.98
CA ALA A 728 16.47 -0.50 -33.85
C ALA A 728 15.74 -0.46 -32.49
N GLY A 729 14.69 0.34 -32.35
CA GLY A 729 13.88 0.41 -31.12
C GLY A 729 13.03 -0.83 -30.89
N VAL A 730 12.60 -1.54 -31.94
CA VAL A 730 11.79 -2.75 -31.85
C VAL A 730 12.65 -4.00 -31.63
N THR A 731 13.83 -4.06 -32.26
CA THR A 731 14.66 -5.28 -32.31
C THR A 731 15.86 -5.26 -31.38
N ASP A 732 16.13 -4.14 -30.69
CA ASP A 732 17.37 -3.87 -29.95
C ASP A 732 18.66 -4.02 -30.80
N TRP A 733 18.55 -4.04 -32.15
CA TRP A 733 19.64 -4.15 -33.07
C TRP A 733 19.84 -2.82 -33.84
N CYS A 734 20.99 -2.18 -33.66
CA CYS A 734 21.30 -0.91 -34.30
C CYS A 734 22.59 -1.00 -35.11
N GLY A 735 22.48 -1.08 -36.45
CA GLY A 735 23.65 -1.14 -37.34
C GLY A 735 24.58 0.08 -37.21
N MET A 736 24.02 1.30 -37.04
CA MET A 736 24.81 2.51 -36.79
C MET A 736 25.54 2.44 -35.43
N GLY A 737 24.92 1.89 -34.38
CA GLY A 737 25.56 1.65 -33.09
C GLY A 737 26.76 0.72 -33.19
N LEU A 738 26.64 -0.36 -33.98
CA LEU A 738 27.74 -1.29 -34.24
C LEU A 738 28.89 -0.67 -35.02
N LEU A 739 28.60 0.18 -36.00
CA LEU A 739 29.62 0.93 -36.74
C LEU A 739 30.35 1.94 -35.87
N LEU A 740 29.62 2.73 -35.10
CA LEU A 740 30.20 3.71 -34.18
C LEU A 740 31.01 3.06 -33.05
N ALA A 741 30.57 1.91 -32.53
CA ALA A 741 31.31 1.16 -31.52
C ALA A 741 32.68 0.68 -32.03
N ARG A 742 32.86 0.47 -33.35
CA ARG A 742 34.13 0.09 -33.98
C ARG A 742 35.00 1.29 -34.38
N ALA A 743 34.51 2.49 -34.23
CA ALA A 743 35.25 3.71 -34.59
C ALA A 743 36.51 3.85 -33.73
N PRO A 744 37.62 4.35 -34.27
CA PRO A 744 38.90 4.45 -33.56
C PRO A 744 38.85 5.20 -32.23
N TRP A 745 37.94 6.17 -32.14
CA TRP A 745 37.74 6.98 -30.93
C TRP A 745 36.86 6.29 -29.88
N ASN A 746 36.21 5.18 -30.19
CA ASN A 746 35.39 4.42 -29.25
C ASN A 746 36.04 3.08 -28.77
N LYS A 747 37.23 2.79 -29.30
CA LYS A 747 38.07 1.63 -28.90
C LYS A 747 38.90 1.86 -27.65
#